data_b389ebbce7187da9fdf38c6fe2268a8b
#
_entry.id   b389ebbce7187da9fdf38c6fe2268a8b
#
_cell.length_a   1.000
_cell.length_b   1.000
_cell.length_c   1.000
_cell.angle_alpha   90.00
_cell.angle_beta   90.00
_cell.angle_gamma   90.00
#
_symmetry.space_group_name_H-M   'P 1'
#
loop_
_entity.id
_entity.type
_entity.pdbx_description
1 polymer ?
#
loop_
_entity_poly.entity_id
_entity_poly.type
_entity_poly.pdbx_seq_one_letter_code
_entity_poly.pdbx_strand_id
1 'polypeptide(L)'
;MKPLKFIRHLLVLLLLAQGVVAEAQHYVPLGGELDSLLVLPKLGGDSAYLVNESLSVVEGGTLQMEDGTRMFFGQSAYLRVDGGRLWLDGQRNDSIYLLCYEFSHDWAGIQLKNIAEEDAVRLSFVEVVGALTALNASTSSHVTVRHCSFNNFYAGKGMELIDCCNFLIDSCLFYQCVSGIELKSRAKDSKFNRFSHNIFDQGQINIEISNVGYGFKCSQNHISDNCFQGAATAISFETVGGISDKDAKNFIENNLISSDLPEGSLGYSSYGIKAAMDSLVIRNNVFWSNDEAIRMMRICQLEITHNTFYDNELVITNLKEAGSVNFYGNTLSEMKKRVISFPSNLSQMNGNNFLHYKKNAILFANVSTEDIDMRGNFWDAETTQDIDIVILDKKDSAALGEIIYENYLPECDTTAPISPPFAVKKQFVNGSWLISWDENPERDIDHYVLFYGNFNYYKYAHHIDSIFGNSYIVSTQQTDNLSVMACDRVYNPDIYASTGQSAYAFATYYPYAGADGELCAPATGFAIEDANIPYIYGGFEWRTSGTGHFSDSLSLQPVYYPSEADFDAGEVTLTLRVIYDGTTKTDEMKLLLYKELSVFAGEDYYSGLSRPLSLDQAEAYNYDSLMWHSLCDGRFEDSLSLHTLYHPGATDKTHGHVDLVLEAWSHCGYASDTVHFDLYKEFSLEGKTWSNDGLQPNTQVIAASLHNENQFLSGFYRTVSDSAGVFKFHSLLPDTYILYAFPDTLEMNSGGTYYLGDLQWSESNMIEVDGNVYDVDIELPALHPLASGDGRIEGVFDYPETTFKARDFYCQPWLREGEDVSYCSDGLSNVGILLLNATKQRILGFTLTDFAGHFRFGNLPFGTYQVMADLPRYGRGMCEEITLSPEQPIIRDLHLFVNQDGRVMMRPNPSIVDGMELSVFPNPAEDRITISGLKANTNVQISIQNSLGLTLWTENKAVTNLLGELTLKLPDLPSGVYFIHVESSSGSVMAKFVKQ
;
A
#
# COMPACT_ATOMS: atom_id res chain seq x y z
N MET A 1 -14.54 -26.37 5.53
CA MET A 1 -15.54 -26.13 6.60
C MET A 1 -16.75 -27.06 6.57
N LYS A 2 -17.28 -27.48 5.41
CA LYS A 2 -18.43 -28.39 5.33
C LYS A 2 -18.29 -29.71 6.13
N PRO A 3 -17.16 -30.43 6.18
CA PRO A 3 -17.10 -31.67 6.96
C PRO A 3 -17.02 -31.48 8.48
N LEU A 4 -16.45 -30.34 8.96
CA LEU A 4 -16.36 -30.13 10.41
C LEU A 4 -17.68 -29.66 11.04
N LYS A 5 -18.46 -28.80 10.35
CA LYS A 5 -19.82 -28.45 10.82
C LYS A 5 -20.72 -29.68 10.87
N PHE A 6 -20.63 -30.53 9.84
CA PHE A 6 -21.38 -31.78 9.81
C PHE A 6 -20.97 -32.80 10.92
N ILE A 7 -19.65 -32.89 11.18
CA ILE A 7 -19.11 -33.72 12.27
C ILE A 7 -19.50 -33.14 13.64
N ARG A 8 -19.54 -31.83 13.79
CA ARG A 8 -19.93 -31.14 15.04
C ARG A 8 -21.42 -31.30 15.31
N HIS A 9 -22.28 -31.18 14.31
CA HIS A 9 -23.72 -31.49 14.42
C HIS A 9 -23.95 -32.99 14.69
N LEU A 10 -23.17 -33.84 14.06
CA LEU A 10 -23.24 -35.31 14.33
C LEU A 10 -22.73 -35.64 15.73
N LEU A 11 -21.74 -34.88 16.27
CA LEU A 11 -21.22 -35.08 17.63
C LEU A 11 -22.22 -34.58 18.69
N VAL A 12 -22.92 -33.47 18.44
CA VAL A 12 -24.00 -32.96 19.33
C VAL A 12 -25.23 -33.90 19.24
N LEU A 13 -25.59 -34.35 18.05
CA LEU A 13 -26.60 -35.41 17.85
C LEU A 13 -26.20 -36.74 18.48
N LEU A 14 -24.92 -37.13 18.40
CA LEU A 14 -24.40 -38.35 19.06
C LEU A 14 -24.29 -38.15 20.57
N LEU A 15 -23.96 -36.98 21.10
CA LEU A 15 -23.94 -36.70 22.53
C LEU A 15 -25.36 -36.62 23.10
N LEU A 16 -26.31 -36.03 22.39
CA LEU A 16 -27.73 -36.06 22.72
C LEU A 16 -28.30 -37.47 22.56
N ALA A 17 -27.95 -38.22 21.52
CA ALA A 17 -28.40 -39.60 21.30
C ALA A 17 -27.73 -40.62 22.23
N GLN A 18 -26.48 -40.43 22.61
CA GLN A 18 -25.76 -41.38 23.49
C GLN A 18 -26.00 -41.14 25.00
N GLY A 19 -26.46 -39.94 25.38
CA GLY A 19 -26.72 -39.62 26.79
C GLY A 19 -28.17 -39.67 27.22
N VAL A 20 -29.13 -39.58 26.29
CA VAL A 20 -30.55 -39.39 26.62
C VAL A 20 -31.46 -40.48 26.07
N VAL A 21 -31.03 -41.18 25.06
CA VAL A 21 -31.84 -42.21 24.38
C VAL A 21 -31.21 -43.59 24.52
N ALA A 22 -30.92 -43.99 25.73
CA ALA A 22 -31.02 -45.41 26.04
C ALA A 22 -32.54 -45.71 26.16
N GLU A 23 -33.09 -46.50 25.27
CA GLU A 23 -34.47 -47.02 25.44
C GLU A 23 -34.65 -47.46 26.87
N ALA A 24 -35.60 -46.85 27.55
CA ALA A 24 -35.96 -47.35 28.91
C ALA A 24 -36.39 -48.81 28.84
N GLN A 25 -35.72 -49.66 29.61
CA GLN A 25 -36.04 -51.08 29.59
C GLN A 25 -37.35 -51.38 30.33
N HIS A 26 -37.75 -50.39 31.14
CA HIS A 26 -39.01 -50.56 31.94
C HIS A 26 -39.81 -49.28 31.88
N TYR A 27 -41.01 -49.34 31.38
CA TYR A 27 -41.98 -48.22 31.36
C TYR A 27 -43.06 -48.35 32.40
N VAL A 28 -43.33 -47.26 33.13
CA VAL A 28 -44.48 -47.10 34.02
C VAL A 28 -45.58 -46.38 33.25
N PRO A 29 -46.68 -47.05 32.88
CA PRO A 29 -47.76 -46.43 32.13
C PRO A 29 -48.48 -45.37 32.96
N LEU A 30 -48.74 -44.24 32.31
CA LEU A 30 -49.54 -43.13 32.87
C LEU A 30 -50.60 -42.73 31.85
N GLY A 31 -51.75 -42.23 32.36
CA GLY A 31 -52.79 -41.69 31.49
C GLY A 31 -54.06 -41.38 32.29
N GLY A 32 -55.07 -40.84 31.59
CA GLY A 32 -56.38 -40.48 32.17
C GLY A 32 -56.45 -39.08 32.76
N GLU A 33 -57.41 -38.80 33.60
CA GLU A 33 -57.64 -37.48 34.20
C GLU A 33 -57.11 -37.45 35.64
N LEU A 34 -56.47 -36.35 36.00
CA LEU A 34 -55.88 -36.11 37.29
C LEU A 34 -56.56 -34.88 37.92
N ASP A 35 -57.32 -35.13 39.02
CA ASP A 35 -58.11 -34.16 39.81
C ASP A 35 -57.50 -33.86 41.19
N SER A 36 -56.37 -34.46 41.48
CA SER A 36 -55.64 -34.33 42.75
C SER A 36 -54.12 -34.23 42.52
N LEU A 37 -53.36 -34.14 43.62
CA LEU A 37 -51.87 -33.99 43.51
C LEU A 37 -51.26 -35.37 43.13
N LEU A 38 -50.50 -35.36 42.02
CA LEU A 38 -49.64 -36.47 41.68
C LEU A 38 -48.17 -35.92 41.60
N VAL A 39 -47.34 -36.55 42.43
CA VAL A 39 -45.89 -36.29 42.38
C VAL A 39 -45.19 -37.46 41.70
N LEU A 40 -44.46 -37.20 40.61
CA LEU A 40 -43.71 -38.22 39.89
C LEU A 40 -42.24 -38.17 40.30
N PRO A 41 -41.76 -39.14 41.07
CA PRO A 41 -40.35 -39.25 41.43
C PRO A 41 -39.49 -39.67 40.25
N LYS A 42 -38.21 -39.33 40.33
CA LYS A 42 -37.19 -39.88 39.40
C LYS A 42 -37.08 -41.36 39.56
N LEU A 43 -37.32 -42.09 38.47
CA LEU A 43 -37.20 -43.57 38.45
C LEU A 43 -35.71 -43.94 38.33
N GLY A 44 -35.29 -44.98 39.03
CA GLY A 44 -33.91 -45.46 38.99
C GLY A 44 -33.57 -46.28 37.74
N GLY A 45 -32.29 -46.31 37.35
CA GLY A 45 -31.84 -47.12 36.25
C GLY A 45 -32.39 -46.65 34.89
N ASP A 46 -32.75 -47.64 34.05
CA ASP A 46 -33.32 -47.41 32.71
C ASP A 46 -34.84 -47.35 32.72
N SER A 47 -35.43 -46.83 33.77
CA SER A 47 -36.90 -46.76 33.91
C SER A 47 -37.42 -45.36 33.56
N ALA A 48 -38.58 -45.29 32.95
CA ALA A 48 -39.27 -44.02 32.60
C ALA A 48 -40.80 -44.17 32.68
N TYR A 49 -41.48 -43.05 32.70
CA TYR A 49 -42.91 -43.02 32.52
C TYR A 49 -43.29 -43.02 31.05
N LEU A 50 -44.47 -43.64 30.72
CA LEU A 50 -44.99 -43.73 29.35
C LEU A 50 -46.48 -43.35 29.32
N VAL A 51 -46.77 -42.32 28.54
CA VAL A 51 -48.13 -41.87 28.22
C VAL A 51 -48.49 -42.32 26.81
N ASN A 52 -49.31 -43.32 26.65
CA ASN A 52 -49.69 -43.88 25.36
C ASN A 52 -50.82 -43.11 24.66
N GLU A 53 -51.75 -42.53 25.39
CA GLU A 53 -52.87 -41.78 24.79
C GLU A 53 -52.88 -40.34 25.25
N SER A 54 -53.21 -40.08 26.51
CA SER A 54 -53.26 -38.78 27.07
C SER A 54 -53.15 -38.78 28.60
N LEU A 55 -52.54 -37.68 29.15
CA LEU A 55 -52.61 -37.37 30.58
C LEU A 55 -53.21 -35.97 30.72
N SER A 56 -54.34 -35.86 31.41
CA SER A 56 -55.07 -34.59 31.57
C SER A 56 -55.15 -34.20 33.06
N VAL A 57 -54.63 -33.02 33.36
CA VAL A 57 -54.71 -32.36 34.69
C VAL A 57 -55.85 -31.38 34.62
N VAL A 58 -56.92 -31.70 35.35
CA VAL A 58 -58.18 -30.91 35.40
C VAL A 58 -58.21 -29.99 36.62
N GLU A 59 -59.26 -29.19 36.75
CA GLU A 59 -59.42 -28.28 37.87
C GLU A 59 -59.32 -29.07 39.24
N GLY A 60 -58.48 -28.57 40.14
CA GLY A 60 -58.14 -29.23 41.39
C GLY A 60 -56.94 -30.17 41.32
N GLY A 61 -56.62 -30.66 40.16
CA GLY A 61 -55.47 -31.53 39.94
C GLY A 61 -54.12 -30.76 39.89
N THR A 62 -53.09 -31.45 40.33
CA THR A 62 -51.71 -30.95 40.23
C THR A 62 -50.77 -32.05 39.77
N LEU A 63 -50.05 -31.85 38.69
CA LEU A 63 -48.96 -32.74 38.32
C LEU A 63 -47.64 -32.08 38.69
N GLN A 64 -46.84 -32.73 39.50
CA GLN A 64 -45.48 -32.34 39.86
C GLN A 64 -44.48 -33.41 39.45
N MET A 65 -43.36 -33.08 38.87
CA MET A 65 -42.27 -34.00 38.54
C MET A 65 -41.00 -33.57 39.27
N GLU A 66 -40.27 -34.57 39.79
CA GLU A 66 -38.95 -34.36 40.37
C GLU A 66 -37.90 -34.20 39.27
N ASP A 67 -36.80 -33.56 39.62
CA ASP A 67 -35.64 -33.44 38.74
C ASP A 67 -35.13 -34.81 38.21
N GLY A 68 -34.65 -34.81 36.96
CA GLY A 68 -34.20 -35.98 36.26
C GLY A 68 -35.28 -36.98 35.87
N THR A 69 -36.55 -36.69 36.05
CA THR A 69 -37.67 -37.53 35.61
C THR A 69 -37.75 -37.60 34.10
N ARG A 70 -37.93 -38.82 33.55
CA ARG A 70 -38.09 -39.09 32.12
C ARG A 70 -39.51 -39.56 31.82
N MET A 71 -40.21 -38.91 30.89
CA MET A 71 -41.55 -39.29 30.44
C MET A 71 -41.59 -39.36 28.93
N PHE A 72 -42.02 -40.49 28.43
CA PHE A 72 -42.17 -40.76 26.99
C PHE A 72 -43.63 -40.66 26.59
N PHE A 73 -43.88 -40.21 25.36
CA PHE A 73 -45.23 -40.04 24.82
C PHE A 73 -45.35 -40.85 23.51
N GLY A 74 -46.44 -41.66 23.42
CA GLY A 74 -46.82 -42.36 22.22
C GLY A 74 -47.30 -41.40 21.10
N GLN A 75 -47.49 -41.92 19.90
CA GLN A 75 -48.00 -41.18 18.77
C GLN A 75 -49.29 -40.44 19.09
N SER A 76 -49.32 -39.08 18.83
CA SER A 76 -50.47 -38.22 19.12
C SER A 76 -50.86 -38.11 20.60
N ALA A 77 -50.15 -38.74 21.53
CA ALA A 77 -50.36 -38.59 22.94
C ALA A 77 -50.06 -37.11 23.39
N TYR A 78 -50.68 -36.70 24.44
CA TYR A 78 -50.48 -35.29 24.94
C TYR A 78 -50.47 -35.20 26.48
N LEU A 79 -49.90 -34.16 27.01
CA LEU A 79 -50.07 -33.73 28.39
C LEU A 79 -50.99 -32.47 28.41
N ARG A 80 -52.20 -32.61 28.86
CA ARG A 80 -53.15 -31.46 28.93
C ARG A 80 -53.30 -30.93 30.34
N VAL A 81 -53.38 -29.64 30.51
CA VAL A 81 -53.73 -28.97 31.75
C VAL A 81 -54.91 -28.04 31.44
N ASP A 82 -56.09 -28.29 32.03
CA ASP A 82 -57.30 -27.51 31.81
C ASP A 82 -57.81 -27.04 33.19
N GLY A 83 -57.44 -25.79 33.55
CA GLY A 83 -57.75 -25.27 34.89
C GLY A 83 -56.97 -25.88 36.05
N GLY A 84 -56.17 -26.92 35.85
CA GLY A 84 -55.27 -27.54 36.82
C GLY A 84 -53.91 -26.88 36.97
N ARG A 85 -52.97 -27.58 37.64
CA ARG A 85 -51.60 -27.07 37.90
C ARG A 85 -50.56 -28.04 37.35
N LEU A 86 -49.47 -27.47 36.79
CA LEU A 86 -48.34 -28.22 36.27
C LEU A 86 -47.02 -27.61 36.81
N TRP A 87 -46.27 -28.39 37.59
CA TRP A 87 -45.01 -27.97 38.17
C TRP A 87 -43.91 -28.94 37.73
N LEU A 88 -43.15 -28.51 36.77
CA LEU A 88 -41.98 -29.22 36.22
C LEU A 88 -40.73 -28.45 36.62
N ASP A 89 -40.17 -28.74 37.78
CA ASP A 89 -39.04 -28.02 38.35
C ASP A 89 -37.78 -28.88 38.32
N GLY A 90 -37.17 -29.04 37.16
CA GLY A 90 -35.87 -29.70 37.01
C GLY A 90 -34.69 -28.81 37.48
N GLN A 91 -33.48 -29.34 37.42
CA GLN A 91 -32.24 -28.59 37.77
C GLN A 91 -31.28 -28.59 36.60
N ARG A 92 -30.31 -27.66 36.62
CA ARG A 92 -29.36 -27.45 35.56
C ARG A 92 -28.58 -28.70 35.11
N ASN A 93 -28.32 -29.62 36.05
CA ASN A 93 -27.58 -30.84 35.80
C ASN A 93 -28.44 -32.09 35.81
N ASP A 94 -29.75 -31.92 35.99
CA ASP A 94 -30.73 -33.04 36.12
C ASP A 94 -32.08 -32.59 35.59
N SER A 95 -32.20 -32.34 34.30
CA SER A 95 -33.39 -31.84 33.62
C SER A 95 -34.53 -32.88 33.65
N ILE A 96 -35.77 -32.40 33.56
CA ILE A 96 -36.92 -33.25 33.28
C ILE A 96 -37.02 -33.44 31.79
N TYR A 97 -37.21 -34.65 31.32
CA TYR A 97 -37.25 -35.00 29.91
C TYR A 97 -38.67 -35.45 29.49
N LEU A 98 -39.25 -34.74 28.49
CA LEU A 98 -40.48 -35.07 27.82
C LEU A 98 -40.19 -35.47 26.38
N LEU A 99 -40.26 -36.75 26.05
CA LEU A 99 -39.67 -37.35 24.84
C LEU A 99 -40.74 -38.08 24.01
N CYS A 100 -40.61 -38.08 22.69
CA CYS A 100 -41.36 -39.02 21.84
C CYS A 100 -40.91 -40.47 22.10
N TYR A 101 -41.84 -41.42 22.13
CA TYR A 101 -41.57 -42.81 22.38
C TYR A 101 -40.84 -43.49 21.20
N GLU A 102 -41.20 -43.11 19.98
CA GLU A 102 -40.55 -43.56 18.76
C GLU A 102 -40.21 -42.33 17.91
N PHE A 103 -38.96 -42.20 17.46
CA PHE A 103 -38.50 -41.07 16.66
C PHE A 103 -39.22 -40.82 15.32
N SER A 104 -40.00 -41.83 14.88
CA SER A 104 -40.79 -41.72 13.64
C SER A 104 -42.15 -41.11 13.81
N HIS A 105 -42.59 -40.80 15.05
CA HIS A 105 -43.93 -40.35 15.34
C HIS A 105 -43.91 -39.20 16.34
N ASP A 106 -44.52 -38.09 15.95
CA ASP A 106 -44.66 -36.92 16.83
C ASP A 106 -45.76 -37.11 17.83
N TRP A 107 -45.49 -36.69 19.09
CA TRP A 107 -46.55 -36.57 20.08
C TRP A 107 -47.17 -35.15 20.03
N ALA A 108 -48.36 -34.92 20.62
CA ALA A 108 -49.07 -33.66 20.44
C ALA A 108 -48.65 -32.54 21.39
N GLY A 109 -47.68 -32.81 22.28
CA GLY A 109 -47.08 -31.80 23.17
C GLY A 109 -47.87 -31.51 24.42
N ILE A 110 -47.46 -30.48 25.13
CA ILE A 110 -48.13 -29.93 26.33
C ILE A 110 -49.24 -29.01 25.84
N GLN A 111 -50.46 -29.23 26.33
CA GLN A 111 -51.65 -28.44 26.01
C GLN A 111 -52.16 -27.69 27.24
N LEU A 112 -52.11 -26.38 27.25
CA LEU A 112 -52.61 -25.54 28.35
C LEU A 112 -53.91 -24.85 27.94
N LYS A 113 -54.96 -25.01 28.77
CA LYS A 113 -56.24 -24.33 28.56
C LYS A 113 -56.72 -23.70 29.83
N ASN A 114 -57.33 -22.51 29.68
CA ASN A 114 -58.01 -21.82 30.77
C ASN A 114 -57.18 -21.65 32.05
N ILE A 115 -55.87 -21.53 31.91
CA ILE A 115 -54.97 -21.23 33.03
C ILE A 115 -55.12 -19.75 33.38
N ALA A 116 -55.48 -19.42 34.59
CA ALA A 116 -55.75 -18.08 35.06
C ALA A 116 -55.04 -17.72 36.38
N GLU A 117 -54.72 -18.75 37.19
CA GLU A 117 -54.03 -18.55 38.45
C GLU A 117 -52.55 -18.32 38.26
N GLU A 118 -52.01 -17.37 39.04
CA GLU A 118 -50.55 -17.14 39.09
C GLU A 118 -49.86 -18.38 39.63
N ASP A 119 -48.68 -18.74 39.01
CA ASP A 119 -47.89 -19.94 39.30
C ASP A 119 -48.62 -21.32 39.13
N ALA A 120 -49.77 -21.34 38.48
CA ALA A 120 -50.44 -22.59 38.17
C ALA A 120 -49.61 -23.49 37.23
N VAL A 121 -48.89 -22.86 36.29
CA VAL A 121 -48.01 -23.62 35.36
C VAL A 121 -46.61 -22.98 35.38
N ARG A 122 -45.62 -23.83 35.74
CA ARG A 122 -44.21 -23.49 35.68
C ARG A 122 -43.41 -24.67 35.16
N LEU A 123 -42.53 -24.35 34.21
CA LEU A 123 -41.55 -25.25 33.62
C LEU A 123 -40.15 -24.68 33.83
N SER A 124 -39.29 -25.44 34.46
CA SER A 124 -37.90 -25.04 34.67
C SER A 124 -36.97 -26.24 34.40
N PHE A 125 -35.92 -26.01 33.62
CA PHE A 125 -35.00 -27.07 33.17
C PHE A 125 -35.73 -28.30 32.62
N VAL A 126 -36.62 -28.10 31.66
CA VAL A 126 -37.39 -29.14 30.97
C VAL A 126 -36.91 -29.26 29.53
N GLU A 127 -36.61 -30.47 29.10
CA GLU A 127 -36.28 -30.78 27.72
C GLU A 127 -37.46 -31.44 27.03
N VAL A 128 -37.99 -30.81 25.97
CA VAL A 128 -39.10 -31.28 25.14
C VAL A 128 -38.57 -31.67 23.76
N VAL A 129 -38.75 -32.92 23.36
CA VAL A 129 -38.20 -33.42 22.13
C VAL A 129 -39.26 -34.16 21.31
N GLY A 130 -39.30 -33.89 19.99
CA GLY A 130 -40.11 -34.61 19.01
C GLY A 130 -41.61 -34.39 19.16
N ALA A 131 -42.05 -33.22 19.55
CA ALA A 131 -43.46 -32.85 19.61
C ALA A 131 -43.92 -32.13 18.35
N LEU A 132 -45.16 -32.34 17.90
CA LEU A 132 -45.77 -31.56 16.82
C LEU A 132 -45.88 -30.07 17.18
N THR A 133 -46.26 -29.75 18.43
CA THR A 133 -46.13 -28.44 19.04
C THR A 133 -45.73 -28.67 20.51
N ALA A 134 -44.51 -28.28 20.88
CA ALA A 134 -44.01 -28.62 22.22
C ALA A 134 -44.88 -28.07 23.34
N LEU A 135 -45.37 -26.82 23.21
CA LEU A 135 -46.34 -26.18 24.12
C LEU A 135 -47.42 -25.46 23.33
N ASN A 136 -48.67 -25.88 23.45
CA ASN A 136 -49.83 -25.22 22.88
C ASN A 136 -50.67 -24.64 24.02
N ALA A 137 -50.82 -23.32 24.07
CA ALA A 137 -51.62 -22.66 25.09
C ALA A 137 -52.80 -21.88 24.46
N SER A 138 -53.99 -22.00 25.09
CA SER A 138 -55.14 -21.21 24.65
C SER A 138 -55.87 -20.59 25.85
N THR A 139 -56.27 -19.33 25.70
CA THR A 139 -57.02 -18.57 26.74
C THR A 139 -56.36 -18.66 28.13
N SER A 140 -55.07 -18.65 28.18
CA SER A 140 -54.25 -18.91 29.37
C SER A 140 -53.39 -17.66 29.72
N SER A 141 -53.07 -17.51 31.01
CA SER A 141 -52.24 -16.42 31.52
C SER A 141 -51.33 -16.88 32.66
N HIS A 142 -50.30 -16.06 32.98
CA HIS A 142 -49.41 -16.26 34.12
C HIS A 142 -48.64 -17.58 34.07
N VAL A 143 -48.16 -17.96 32.90
CA VAL A 143 -47.35 -19.15 32.70
C VAL A 143 -45.88 -18.78 32.68
N THR A 144 -45.06 -19.52 33.39
CA THR A 144 -43.61 -19.32 33.46
C THR A 144 -42.88 -20.51 32.87
N VAL A 145 -42.00 -20.26 31.89
CA VAL A 145 -41.14 -21.25 31.27
C VAL A 145 -39.71 -20.72 31.30
N ARG A 146 -38.83 -21.41 32.01
CA ARG A 146 -37.43 -20.95 32.16
C ARG A 146 -36.44 -22.08 31.95
N HIS A 147 -35.29 -21.76 31.36
CA HIS A 147 -34.18 -22.69 31.18
C HIS A 147 -34.59 -24.01 30.50
N CYS A 148 -35.58 -23.97 29.62
CA CYS A 148 -36.09 -25.13 28.91
C CYS A 148 -35.50 -25.27 27.50
N SER A 149 -35.48 -26.49 26.99
CA SER A 149 -35.06 -26.78 25.63
C SER A 149 -36.18 -27.38 24.80
N PHE A 150 -36.45 -26.86 23.63
CA PHE A 150 -37.46 -27.30 22.67
C PHE A 150 -36.77 -27.74 21.37
N ASN A 151 -36.75 -29.02 21.10
CA ASN A 151 -36.11 -29.61 19.91
C ASN A 151 -37.11 -30.41 19.10
N ASN A 152 -37.49 -29.96 17.93
CA ASN A 152 -38.55 -30.54 17.11
C ASN A 152 -38.08 -31.04 15.72
N PHE A 153 -36.79 -31.21 15.52
CA PHE A 153 -36.19 -31.84 14.32
C PHE A 153 -36.74 -31.31 12.98
N TYR A 154 -36.90 -30.00 12.83
CA TYR A 154 -37.40 -29.30 11.63
C TYR A 154 -38.87 -29.57 11.26
N ALA A 155 -39.62 -30.35 12.03
CA ALA A 155 -40.98 -30.68 11.66
C ALA A 155 -42.05 -30.02 12.55
N GLY A 156 -41.72 -29.74 13.81
CA GLY A 156 -42.69 -29.25 14.80
C GLY A 156 -42.44 -27.78 15.18
N LYS A 157 -43.42 -27.25 15.94
CA LYS A 157 -43.36 -25.91 16.53
C LYS A 157 -42.83 -25.97 17.96
N GLY A 158 -42.14 -24.91 18.39
CA GLY A 158 -41.77 -24.72 19.78
C GLY A 158 -43.02 -24.42 20.62
N MET A 159 -43.62 -23.25 20.44
CA MET A 159 -44.82 -22.83 21.18
C MET A 159 -45.85 -22.21 20.26
N GLU A 160 -47.16 -22.51 20.54
CA GLU A 160 -48.31 -21.81 19.97
C GLU A 160 -49.19 -21.23 21.08
N LEU A 161 -49.25 -19.90 21.20
CA LEU A 161 -49.92 -19.16 22.23
C LEU A 161 -51.12 -18.40 21.65
N ILE A 162 -52.37 -18.82 21.95
CA ILE A 162 -53.57 -18.22 21.35
C ILE A 162 -54.37 -17.55 22.47
N ASP A 163 -54.64 -16.25 22.34
CA ASP A 163 -55.39 -15.45 23.33
C ASP A 163 -54.70 -15.49 24.71
N CYS A 164 -53.37 -15.39 24.78
CA CYS A 164 -52.57 -15.59 25.97
C CYS A 164 -51.95 -14.27 26.47
N CYS A 165 -51.89 -14.09 27.80
CA CYS A 165 -51.34 -12.92 28.45
C CYS A 165 -50.37 -13.28 29.58
N ASN A 166 -49.41 -12.37 29.88
CA ASN A 166 -48.51 -12.52 31.03
C ASN A 166 -47.71 -13.83 30.99
N PHE A 167 -47.34 -14.35 29.82
CA PHE A 167 -46.39 -15.43 29.68
C PHE A 167 -44.96 -14.89 29.89
N LEU A 168 -44.19 -15.61 30.67
CA LEU A 168 -42.76 -15.37 30.81
C LEU A 168 -42.01 -16.58 30.23
N ILE A 169 -41.35 -16.38 29.09
CA ILE A 169 -40.50 -17.39 28.42
C ILE A 169 -39.09 -16.83 28.47
N ASP A 170 -38.24 -17.40 29.32
CA ASP A 170 -36.97 -16.85 29.69
C ASP A 170 -35.87 -17.89 29.69
N SER A 171 -34.69 -17.55 29.13
CA SER A 171 -33.51 -18.42 29.11
C SER A 171 -33.73 -19.81 28.44
N CYS A 172 -34.60 -19.90 27.46
CA CYS A 172 -34.94 -21.13 26.76
C CYS A 172 -34.18 -21.28 25.44
N LEU A 173 -34.00 -22.53 25.03
CA LEU A 173 -33.42 -22.91 23.74
C LEU A 173 -34.49 -23.45 22.79
N PHE A 174 -34.66 -22.83 21.64
CA PHE A 174 -35.49 -23.34 20.53
C PHE A 174 -34.57 -23.80 19.42
N TYR A 175 -34.45 -25.11 19.25
CA TYR A 175 -33.52 -25.69 18.30
C TYR A 175 -34.28 -26.43 17.19
N GLN A 176 -34.00 -26.06 15.93
CA GLN A 176 -34.60 -26.72 14.76
C GLN A 176 -36.14 -26.77 14.75
N CYS A 177 -36.83 -25.81 15.36
CA CYS A 177 -38.27 -25.64 15.27
C CYS A 177 -38.66 -24.95 13.95
N VAL A 178 -39.71 -25.41 13.26
CA VAL A 178 -40.27 -24.69 12.10
C VAL A 178 -40.68 -23.28 12.51
N SER A 179 -41.37 -23.17 13.65
CA SER A 179 -41.65 -21.89 14.30
C SER A 179 -41.24 -22.00 15.80
N GLY A 180 -40.50 -21.04 16.31
CA GLY A 180 -40.08 -21.01 17.72
C GLY A 180 -41.26 -20.71 18.62
N ILE A 181 -41.77 -19.46 18.55
CA ILE A 181 -42.94 -19.00 19.32
C ILE A 181 -43.96 -18.35 18.39
N GLU A 182 -45.19 -18.83 18.37
CA GLU A 182 -46.33 -18.20 17.69
C GLU A 182 -47.26 -17.59 18.74
N LEU A 183 -47.43 -16.27 18.71
CA LEU A 183 -48.42 -15.56 19.57
C LEU A 183 -49.55 -15.02 18.70
N LYS A 184 -50.77 -15.46 18.99
CA LYS A 184 -51.95 -15.13 18.16
C LYS A 184 -53.07 -14.53 19.02
N SER A 185 -53.65 -13.41 18.56
CA SER A 185 -54.89 -12.85 19.07
C SER A 185 -56.02 -13.23 18.15
N ARG A 186 -56.94 -14.14 18.64
CA ARG A 186 -58.05 -14.64 17.83
C ARG A 186 -59.40 -14.21 18.38
N ALA A 187 -59.62 -14.38 19.67
CA ALA A 187 -60.85 -14.08 20.37
C ALA A 187 -60.66 -13.15 21.59
N LYS A 188 -59.42 -12.94 21.98
CA LYS A 188 -59.01 -12.02 23.03
C LYS A 188 -57.66 -11.37 22.67
N ASP A 189 -57.36 -10.25 23.32
CA ASP A 189 -56.05 -9.64 23.20
C ASP A 189 -54.98 -10.50 23.84
N SER A 190 -53.81 -10.56 23.21
CA SER A 190 -52.61 -11.22 23.73
C SER A 190 -51.61 -10.13 24.14
N LYS A 191 -51.46 -9.92 25.45
CA LYS A 191 -50.71 -8.78 26.01
C LYS A 191 -49.77 -9.17 27.13
N PHE A 192 -48.71 -8.31 27.30
CA PHE A 192 -47.79 -8.39 28.43
C PHE A 192 -46.97 -9.67 28.46
N ASN A 193 -46.79 -10.33 27.32
CA ASN A 193 -45.95 -11.51 27.24
C ASN A 193 -44.49 -11.03 27.13
N ARG A 194 -43.59 -11.77 27.79
CA ARG A 194 -42.14 -11.49 27.78
C ARG A 194 -41.39 -12.70 27.27
N PHE A 195 -40.61 -12.48 26.24
CA PHE A 195 -39.70 -13.47 25.63
C PHE A 195 -38.28 -12.95 25.78
N SER A 196 -37.56 -13.44 26.80
CA SER A 196 -36.27 -12.88 27.18
C SER A 196 -35.17 -13.92 27.33
N HIS A 197 -33.94 -13.54 27.02
CA HIS A 197 -32.73 -14.38 27.11
C HIS A 197 -32.86 -15.74 26.39
N ASN A 198 -33.73 -15.86 25.41
CA ASN A 198 -33.93 -17.08 24.67
C ASN A 198 -32.95 -17.16 23.50
N ILE A 199 -32.59 -18.39 23.14
CA ILE A 199 -31.79 -18.73 22.00
C ILE A 199 -32.65 -19.44 20.97
N PHE A 200 -32.71 -18.88 19.76
CA PHE A 200 -33.38 -19.48 18.62
C PHE A 200 -32.31 -19.89 17.62
N ASP A 201 -32.14 -21.18 17.41
CA ASP A 201 -31.15 -21.74 16.52
C ASP A 201 -31.80 -22.53 15.41
N GLN A 202 -31.71 -21.99 14.20
CA GLN A 202 -32.32 -22.51 12.98
C GLN A 202 -33.87 -22.51 13.04
N GLY A 203 -34.52 -22.46 11.92
CA GLY A 203 -35.98 -22.44 11.81
C GLY A 203 -36.44 -21.66 10.58
N GLN A 204 -37.75 -21.69 10.32
CA GLN A 204 -38.33 -20.81 9.29
C GLN A 204 -38.69 -19.45 9.88
N ILE A 205 -39.42 -19.42 11.00
CA ILE A 205 -39.75 -18.20 11.73
C ILE A 205 -39.48 -18.45 13.21
N ASN A 206 -38.62 -17.64 13.84
CA ASN A 206 -38.34 -17.88 15.28
C ASN A 206 -39.43 -17.31 16.18
N ILE A 207 -39.86 -16.07 15.95
CA ILE A 207 -41.02 -15.53 16.65
C ILE A 207 -42.02 -14.97 15.64
N GLU A 208 -43.28 -15.41 15.71
CA GLU A 208 -44.41 -14.89 14.95
C GLU A 208 -45.44 -14.29 15.89
N ILE A 209 -45.78 -13.01 15.67
CA ILE A 209 -46.85 -12.33 16.41
C ILE A 209 -47.92 -11.92 15.43
N SER A 210 -49.16 -12.44 15.58
CA SER A 210 -50.21 -12.20 14.59
C SER A 210 -51.56 -11.83 15.19
N ASN A 211 -52.17 -10.79 14.64
CA ASN A 211 -53.56 -10.43 14.90
C ASN A 211 -54.44 -11.18 13.90
N VAL A 212 -55.01 -12.30 14.34
CA VAL A 212 -55.84 -13.17 13.49
C VAL A 212 -57.32 -12.87 13.59
N GLY A 213 -57.78 -12.42 14.76
CA GLY A 213 -59.20 -12.11 15.04
C GLY A 213 -59.53 -10.64 14.80
N TYR A 214 -60.73 -10.36 14.37
CA TYR A 214 -61.20 -9.00 14.12
C TYR A 214 -61.31 -8.21 15.42
N GLY A 215 -60.54 -7.12 15.56
CA GLY A 215 -60.58 -6.23 16.72
C GLY A 215 -59.74 -6.67 17.94
N PHE A 216 -59.10 -7.82 17.87
CA PHE A 216 -58.20 -8.29 18.94
C PHE A 216 -56.74 -8.07 18.55
N LYS A 217 -55.89 -7.79 19.54
CA LYS A 217 -54.54 -7.28 19.32
C LYS A 217 -53.49 -8.04 20.14
N CYS A 218 -52.37 -8.24 19.51
CA CYS A 218 -51.11 -8.51 20.22
C CYS A 218 -50.42 -7.17 20.51
N SER A 219 -50.31 -6.78 21.77
CA SER A 219 -49.71 -5.52 22.16
C SER A 219 -49.01 -5.58 23.52
N GLN A 220 -48.14 -4.63 23.80
CA GLN A 220 -47.35 -4.56 25.04
C GLN A 220 -46.54 -5.87 25.29
N ASN A 221 -46.16 -6.57 24.22
CA ASN A 221 -45.31 -7.72 24.33
C ASN A 221 -43.85 -7.28 24.18
N HIS A 222 -42.98 -7.91 24.96
CA HIS A 222 -41.54 -7.60 24.96
C HIS A 222 -40.73 -8.78 24.46
N ILE A 223 -39.90 -8.52 23.48
CA ILE A 223 -38.90 -9.46 22.93
C ILE A 223 -37.55 -8.86 23.27
N SER A 224 -36.89 -9.34 24.31
CA SER A 224 -35.66 -8.69 24.79
C SER A 224 -34.55 -9.69 25.10
N ASP A 225 -33.31 -9.26 24.88
CA ASP A 225 -32.12 -10.01 25.28
C ASP A 225 -32.04 -11.41 24.66
N ASN A 226 -32.67 -11.63 23.50
CA ASN A 226 -32.66 -12.90 22.80
C ASN A 226 -31.55 -12.97 21.75
N CYS A 227 -31.12 -14.19 21.42
CA CYS A 227 -30.24 -14.48 20.33
C CYS A 227 -30.97 -15.26 19.22
N PHE A 228 -31.06 -14.70 18.02
CA PHE A 228 -31.65 -15.29 16.84
C PHE A 228 -30.55 -15.63 15.83
N GLN A 229 -30.45 -16.90 15.42
CA GLN A 229 -29.49 -17.31 14.40
C GLN A 229 -30.09 -18.31 13.41
N GLY A 230 -29.67 -18.17 12.15
CA GLY A 230 -29.92 -19.17 11.12
C GLY A 230 -31.38 -19.38 10.74
N ALA A 231 -32.26 -18.39 10.94
CA ALA A 231 -33.65 -18.46 10.52
C ALA A 231 -33.90 -17.77 9.18
N ALA A 232 -34.91 -18.24 8.42
CA ALA A 232 -35.36 -17.47 7.25
C ALA A 232 -36.06 -16.17 7.65
N THR A 233 -36.63 -16.08 8.84
CA THR A 233 -37.16 -14.87 9.46
C THR A 233 -36.98 -14.97 10.98
N ALA A 234 -36.25 -14.00 11.59
CA ALA A 234 -36.10 -14.02 13.03
C ALA A 234 -37.41 -13.62 13.74
N ILE A 235 -37.99 -12.48 13.38
CA ILE A 235 -39.23 -12.00 13.99
C ILE A 235 -40.20 -11.55 12.90
N SER A 236 -41.43 -12.08 12.93
CA SER A 236 -42.50 -11.71 12.02
C SER A 236 -43.72 -11.13 12.78
N PHE A 237 -44.19 -10.01 12.34
CA PHE A 237 -45.45 -9.41 12.78
C PHE A 237 -46.42 -9.42 11.63
N GLU A 238 -47.61 -9.96 11.84
CA GLU A 238 -48.68 -10.04 10.83
C GLU A 238 -50.03 -9.54 11.37
N THR A 239 -50.76 -8.84 10.53
CA THR A 239 -52.13 -8.40 10.82
C THR A 239 -53.07 -8.85 9.75
N VAL A 240 -54.09 -9.66 10.13
CA VAL A 240 -55.20 -10.07 9.26
C VAL A 240 -56.42 -9.18 9.60
N GLY A 241 -56.72 -8.18 8.77
CA GLY A 241 -58.00 -7.47 8.98
C GLY A 241 -57.92 -5.92 9.13
N GLY A 242 -56.82 -5.30 8.90
CA GLY A 242 -56.73 -3.90 8.46
C GLY A 242 -57.19 -2.78 9.39
N ILE A 243 -57.19 -2.94 10.73
CA ILE A 243 -57.45 -1.83 11.68
C ILE A 243 -56.11 -1.42 12.30
N SER A 244 -55.63 -0.24 11.92
CA SER A 244 -54.45 0.39 12.48
C SER A 244 -54.77 0.98 13.87
N ASP A 245 -54.05 0.54 14.89
CA ASP A 245 -54.10 1.13 16.23
C ASP A 245 -52.72 1.59 16.68
N LYS A 246 -52.54 2.91 16.66
CA LYS A 246 -51.29 3.55 17.06
C LYS A 246 -50.88 3.29 18.52
N ASP A 247 -51.82 2.87 19.35
CA ASP A 247 -51.58 2.61 20.77
C ASP A 247 -51.18 1.16 21.06
N ALA A 248 -51.28 0.27 20.08
CA ALA A 248 -50.86 -1.14 20.21
C ALA A 248 -49.38 -1.30 19.93
N LYS A 249 -48.53 -0.98 20.91
CA LYS A 249 -47.06 -1.07 20.77
C LYS A 249 -46.52 -2.45 21.19
N ASN A 250 -45.57 -2.97 20.46
CA ASN A 250 -44.70 -4.07 20.88
C ASN A 250 -43.23 -3.62 20.89
N PHE A 251 -42.41 -4.26 21.70
CA PHE A 251 -41.03 -3.85 21.98
C PHE A 251 -40.06 -4.95 21.61
N ILE A 252 -39.01 -4.58 20.85
CA ILE A 252 -37.92 -5.45 20.46
C ILE A 252 -36.62 -4.77 20.90
N GLU A 253 -35.99 -5.30 21.94
CA GLU A 253 -34.93 -4.59 22.64
C GLU A 253 -33.75 -5.50 22.99
N ASN A 254 -32.52 -5.03 22.84
CA ASN A 254 -31.30 -5.71 23.24
C ASN A 254 -31.13 -7.12 22.61
N ASN A 255 -31.66 -7.37 21.44
CA ASN A 255 -31.52 -8.67 20.79
C ASN A 255 -30.31 -8.67 19.81
N LEU A 256 -29.71 -9.86 19.68
CA LEU A 256 -28.82 -10.15 18.60
C LEU A 256 -29.58 -10.89 17.49
N ILE A 257 -29.67 -10.34 16.32
CA ILE A 257 -30.44 -10.87 15.19
C ILE A 257 -29.47 -11.12 14.02
N SER A 258 -29.18 -12.39 13.76
CA SER A 258 -28.27 -12.78 12.71
C SER A 258 -28.89 -13.87 11.85
N SER A 259 -28.66 -13.75 10.55
CA SER A 259 -29.10 -14.72 9.54
C SER A 259 -27.99 -15.60 9.02
N ASP A 260 -26.93 -15.83 9.76
CA ASP A 260 -25.84 -16.71 9.33
C ASP A 260 -26.39 -18.12 9.05
N LEU A 261 -27.03 -18.24 7.88
CA LEU A 261 -27.51 -19.51 7.35
C LEU A 261 -26.30 -20.32 6.91
N PRO A 262 -26.23 -21.61 7.23
CA PRO A 262 -25.17 -22.48 6.69
C PRO A 262 -25.17 -22.40 5.16
N GLU A 263 -24.03 -22.11 4.56
CA GLU A 263 -23.85 -22.13 3.10
C GLU A 263 -24.43 -23.40 2.49
N GLY A 264 -25.39 -23.24 1.60
CA GLY A 264 -26.05 -24.36 0.91
C GLY A 264 -27.56 -24.48 1.17
N SER A 265 -28.16 -23.64 1.98
CA SER A 265 -29.61 -23.53 2.08
C SER A 265 -30.14 -22.89 0.80
N LEU A 266 -31.08 -23.57 0.16
CA LEU A 266 -31.66 -23.14 -1.13
C LEU A 266 -32.33 -21.75 -0.99
N GLY A 267 -31.65 -20.68 -1.45
CA GLY A 267 -32.23 -19.49 -2.01
C GLY A 267 -33.31 -18.70 -1.25
N TYR A 268 -33.41 -18.80 0.07
CA TYR A 268 -34.34 -17.99 0.84
C TYR A 268 -33.65 -16.72 1.35
N SER A 269 -34.21 -15.57 1.01
CA SER A 269 -33.79 -14.30 1.61
C SER A 269 -34.04 -14.36 3.13
N SER A 270 -33.02 -14.00 3.91
CA SER A 270 -33.12 -13.96 5.37
C SER A 270 -33.60 -12.58 5.83
N TYR A 271 -34.59 -12.59 6.71
CA TYR A 271 -35.17 -11.38 7.26
C TYR A 271 -34.89 -11.31 8.77
N GLY A 272 -34.35 -10.17 9.25
CA GLY A 272 -34.29 -9.92 10.68
C GLY A 272 -35.71 -9.72 11.24
N ILE A 273 -36.39 -8.65 10.81
CA ILE A 273 -37.77 -8.36 11.22
C ILE A 273 -38.63 -8.15 9.98
N LYS A 274 -39.77 -8.86 9.91
CA LYS A 274 -40.88 -8.53 9.01
C LYS A 274 -41.95 -7.80 9.78
N ALA A 275 -42.22 -6.54 9.50
CA ALA A 275 -43.12 -5.69 10.22
C ALA A 275 -44.40 -5.39 9.42
N ALA A 276 -45.50 -6.00 9.84
CA ALA A 276 -46.87 -5.76 9.30
C ALA A 276 -47.88 -5.36 10.38
N MET A 277 -47.42 -4.77 11.46
CA MET A 277 -48.24 -4.30 12.58
C MET A 277 -48.19 -2.79 12.76
N ASP A 278 -49.10 -2.29 13.57
CA ASP A 278 -49.35 -0.86 13.70
C ASP A 278 -48.26 -0.05 14.39
N SER A 279 -47.62 -0.58 15.45
CA SER A 279 -46.60 0.17 16.18
C SER A 279 -45.54 -0.77 16.77
N LEU A 280 -44.26 -0.53 16.39
CA LEU A 280 -43.13 -1.27 16.92
C LEU A 280 -42.05 -0.29 17.40
N VAL A 281 -41.46 -0.62 18.55
CA VAL A 281 -40.26 0.02 19.08
C VAL A 281 -39.13 -0.98 18.97
N ILE A 282 -38.11 -0.63 18.19
CA ILE A 282 -36.95 -1.46 17.90
C ILE A 282 -35.73 -0.70 18.37
N ARG A 283 -35.16 -1.08 19.52
CA ARG A 283 -34.03 -0.34 20.09
C ARG A 283 -32.95 -1.23 20.70
N ASN A 284 -31.74 -0.76 20.66
CA ASN A 284 -30.56 -1.43 21.22
C ASN A 284 -30.35 -2.84 20.67
N ASN A 285 -30.81 -3.14 19.45
CA ASN A 285 -30.57 -4.46 18.85
C ASN A 285 -29.33 -4.43 17.97
N VAL A 286 -28.72 -5.59 17.82
CA VAL A 286 -27.67 -5.83 16.84
C VAL A 286 -28.26 -6.65 15.68
N PHE A 287 -28.30 -6.07 14.49
CA PHE A 287 -28.64 -6.76 13.25
C PHE A 287 -27.35 -7.08 12.51
N TRP A 288 -27.01 -8.34 12.41
CA TRP A 288 -25.76 -8.77 11.82
C TRP A 288 -25.98 -9.74 10.67
N SER A 289 -25.36 -9.42 9.49
CA SER A 289 -25.32 -10.31 8.31
C SER A 289 -26.68 -10.77 7.80
N ASN A 290 -27.72 -9.92 7.84
CA ASN A 290 -29.03 -10.22 7.28
C ASN A 290 -29.11 -9.79 5.83
N ASP A 291 -29.85 -10.52 4.97
CA ASP A 291 -30.19 -10.03 3.62
C ASP A 291 -31.06 -8.77 3.70
N GLU A 292 -32.04 -8.77 4.61
CA GLU A 292 -32.83 -7.61 4.97
C GLU A 292 -32.99 -7.52 6.48
N ALA A 293 -32.38 -6.51 7.12
CA ALA A 293 -32.50 -6.38 8.57
C ALA A 293 -33.95 -6.08 8.99
N ILE A 294 -34.65 -5.16 8.33
CA ILE A 294 -36.05 -4.82 8.63
C ILE A 294 -36.83 -4.70 7.30
N ARG A 295 -37.80 -5.55 7.12
CA ARG A 295 -38.77 -5.48 6.02
C ARG A 295 -40.12 -5.01 6.53
N MET A 296 -40.57 -3.88 6.12
CA MET A 296 -41.89 -3.40 6.43
C MET A 296 -42.94 -3.95 5.39
N MET A 297 -44.06 -4.49 5.77
CA MET A 297 -45.04 -5.15 4.87
C MET A 297 -46.33 -4.35 4.71
N ARG A 298 -46.63 -3.43 5.60
CA ARG A 298 -47.83 -2.56 5.66
C ARG A 298 -47.53 -1.26 6.38
N ILE A 299 -48.54 -0.43 6.55
CA ILE A 299 -48.48 0.81 7.32
C ILE A 299 -48.14 0.49 8.78
N CYS A 300 -46.91 0.69 9.17
CA CYS A 300 -46.39 0.54 10.52
C CYS A 300 -45.91 1.89 11.05
N GLN A 301 -46.04 2.10 12.35
CA GLN A 301 -45.27 3.13 13.04
C GLN A 301 -44.02 2.48 13.61
N LEU A 302 -42.88 2.87 13.11
CA LEU A 302 -41.60 2.33 13.54
C LEU A 302 -40.81 3.39 14.29
N GLU A 303 -40.36 3.03 15.47
CA GLU A 303 -39.31 3.72 16.20
C GLU A 303 -38.08 2.84 16.23
N ILE A 304 -37.04 3.22 15.50
CA ILE A 304 -35.79 2.44 15.28
C ILE A 304 -34.64 3.28 15.83
N THR A 305 -34.19 2.96 17.04
CA THR A 305 -33.26 3.80 17.77
C THR A 305 -32.17 3.02 18.46
N HIS A 306 -30.95 3.54 18.42
CA HIS A 306 -29.78 2.98 19.10
C HIS A 306 -29.52 1.50 18.73
N ASN A 307 -29.77 1.12 17.46
CA ASN A 307 -29.46 -0.20 16.97
C ASN A 307 -28.12 -0.17 16.22
N THR A 308 -27.45 -1.29 16.24
CA THR A 308 -26.28 -1.54 15.40
C THR A 308 -26.71 -2.39 14.20
N PHE A 309 -26.44 -1.90 12.99
CA PHE A 309 -26.59 -2.66 11.75
C PHE A 309 -25.20 -2.94 11.19
N TYR A 310 -24.78 -4.18 11.24
CA TYR A 310 -23.45 -4.59 10.86
C TYR A 310 -23.49 -5.65 9.76
N ASP A 311 -22.76 -5.43 8.65
CA ASP A 311 -22.61 -6.40 7.55
C ASP A 311 -23.93 -6.84 6.89
N ASN A 312 -25.01 -6.04 6.95
CA ASN A 312 -26.27 -6.37 6.28
C ASN A 312 -26.27 -5.98 4.81
N GLU A 313 -27.01 -6.75 3.97
CA GLU A 313 -27.16 -6.36 2.55
C GLU A 313 -28.12 -5.18 2.39
N LEU A 314 -29.26 -5.20 3.10
CA LEU A 314 -30.26 -4.16 3.11
C LEU A 314 -30.69 -3.87 4.56
N VAL A 315 -30.81 -2.61 4.97
CA VAL A 315 -31.19 -2.26 6.34
C VAL A 315 -32.69 -2.14 6.49
N ILE A 316 -33.33 -1.23 5.78
CA ILE A 316 -34.79 -1.11 5.74
C ILE A 316 -35.27 -1.19 4.31
N THR A 317 -36.17 -2.12 4.08
CA THR A 317 -36.80 -2.25 2.77
C THR A 317 -38.29 -2.01 2.85
N ASN A 318 -38.84 -1.57 1.83
CA ASN A 318 -40.02 -1.38 1.47
C ASN A 318 -40.77 -0.63 1.14
N LEU A 319 -41.61 -0.09 0.80
CA LEU A 319 -42.82 -0.20 1.24
C LEU A 319 -43.69 0.76 0.61
N LYS A 320 -44.45 0.23 -0.18
CA LYS A 320 -45.48 0.96 -0.94
C LYS A 320 -46.50 1.70 -0.01
N GLU A 321 -46.51 1.43 1.27
CA GLU A 321 -47.51 1.98 2.20
C GLU A 321 -46.93 2.10 3.62
N ALA A 322 -45.88 2.91 3.76
CA ALA A 322 -45.27 3.13 5.07
C ALA A 322 -46.08 4.06 5.96
N GLY A 323 -46.21 3.72 7.25
CA GLY A 323 -46.53 4.62 8.32
C GLY A 323 -45.35 5.58 8.62
N SER A 324 -45.36 6.24 9.76
CA SER A 324 -44.24 7.07 10.15
C SER A 324 -43.05 6.21 10.63
N VAL A 325 -41.86 6.59 10.20
CA VAL A 325 -40.61 5.95 10.62
C VAL A 325 -39.71 6.96 11.27
N ASN A 326 -39.34 6.70 12.52
CA ASN A 326 -38.30 7.46 13.21
C ASN A 326 -37.04 6.59 13.26
N PHE A 327 -35.97 7.09 12.67
CA PHE A 327 -34.72 6.37 12.58
C PHE A 327 -33.58 7.27 13.06
N TYR A 328 -33.18 7.14 14.32
CA TYR A 328 -32.17 8.02 14.90
C TYR A 328 -31.29 7.32 15.93
N GLY A 329 -30.06 7.83 16.08
CA GLY A 329 -29.09 7.30 17.05
C GLY A 329 -28.66 5.88 16.74
N ASN A 330 -28.66 5.45 15.47
CA ASN A 330 -28.23 4.10 15.09
C ASN A 330 -26.81 4.14 14.52
N THR A 331 -26.10 3.03 14.65
CA THR A 331 -24.81 2.84 13.99
C THR A 331 -24.95 1.83 12.86
N LEU A 332 -24.51 2.20 11.66
CA LEU A 332 -24.55 1.38 10.45
C LEU A 332 -23.14 1.21 9.93
N SER A 333 -22.67 -0.03 9.86
CA SER A 333 -21.29 -0.36 9.54
C SER A 333 -21.20 -1.50 8.52
N GLU A 334 -20.23 -1.44 7.62
CA GLU A 334 -19.95 -2.43 6.57
C GLU A 334 -21.16 -2.78 5.67
N MET A 335 -21.98 -1.79 5.35
CA MET A 335 -23.16 -1.97 4.52
C MET A 335 -22.81 -2.42 3.11
N LYS A 336 -23.39 -3.53 2.64
CA LYS A 336 -23.07 -4.16 1.35
C LYS A 336 -23.83 -3.54 0.17
N LYS A 337 -25.08 -3.18 0.40
CA LYS A 337 -26.00 -2.65 -0.64
C LYS A 337 -26.79 -1.47 -0.08
N ARG A 338 -27.99 -1.27 -0.57
CA ARG A 338 -28.83 -0.14 -0.18
C ARG A 338 -29.23 -0.19 1.29
N VAL A 339 -28.96 0.89 2.02
CA VAL A 339 -29.35 1.03 3.43
C VAL A 339 -30.85 1.28 3.54
N ILE A 340 -31.36 2.30 2.87
CA ILE A 340 -32.77 2.69 2.93
C ILE A 340 -33.25 3.16 1.56
N SER A 341 -34.45 2.71 1.14
CA SER A 341 -35.24 3.37 0.11
C SER A 341 -36.36 4.13 0.81
N PHE A 342 -36.27 5.44 0.78
CA PHE A 342 -37.16 6.30 1.51
C PHE A 342 -38.55 6.38 0.88
N PRO A 343 -39.61 5.99 1.60
CA PRO A 343 -40.96 6.40 1.29
C PRO A 343 -41.20 7.82 1.82
N SER A 344 -42.28 8.45 1.38
CA SER A 344 -42.68 9.80 1.73
C SER A 344 -42.95 10.11 3.22
N ASN A 345 -42.69 9.17 4.16
CA ASN A 345 -43.13 9.25 5.55
C ASN A 345 -42.02 9.09 6.60
N LEU A 346 -40.79 9.39 6.24
CA LEU A 346 -39.69 9.45 7.21
C LEU A 346 -39.88 10.72 8.05
N SER A 347 -40.09 10.54 9.36
CA SER A 347 -40.35 11.66 10.28
C SER A 347 -39.11 12.23 10.93
N GLN A 348 -38.10 11.42 11.12
CA GLN A 348 -36.82 11.80 11.73
C GLN A 348 -35.70 10.87 11.30
N MET A 349 -34.55 11.44 10.93
CA MET A 349 -33.32 10.68 10.60
C MET A 349 -32.08 11.51 10.94
N ASN A 350 -31.66 11.48 12.19
CA ASN A 350 -30.49 12.21 12.67
C ASN A 350 -29.75 11.44 13.77
N GLY A 351 -28.54 11.86 14.12
CA GLY A 351 -27.73 11.23 15.15
C GLY A 351 -27.30 9.80 14.80
N ASN A 352 -27.32 9.42 13.52
CA ASN A 352 -26.84 8.11 13.09
C ASN A 352 -25.38 8.19 12.65
N ASN A 353 -24.62 7.12 12.90
CA ASN A 353 -23.28 6.93 12.40
C ASN A 353 -23.29 6.00 11.18
N PHE A 354 -22.82 6.49 10.02
CA PHE A 354 -22.67 5.72 8.80
C PHE A 354 -21.19 5.46 8.56
N LEU A 355 -20.74 4.21 8.74
CA LEU A 355 -19.34 3.82 8.83
C LEU A 355 -18.97 2.75 7.81
N HIS A 356 -17.77 2.84 7.26
CA HIS A 356 -17.14 1.83 6.38
C HIS A 356 -18.06 1.25 5.30
N TYR A 357 -18.79 2.09 4.61
CA TYR A 357 -19.67 1.69 3.52
C TYR A 357 -18.96 1.66 2.16
N LYS A 358 -19.47 0.87 1.23
CA LYS A 358 -18.92 0.80 -0.12
C LYS A 358 -19.19 2.10 -0.90
N LYS A 359 -18.15 2.87 -1.18
CA LYS A 359 -18.22 4.14 -1.94
C LYS A 359 -18.79 4.01 -3.38
N ASN A 360 -18.99 2.80 -3.91
CA ASN A 360 -19.49 2.55 -5.27
C ASN A 360 -20.94 2.02 -5.31
N ALA A 361 -21.66 2.07 -4.19
CA ALA A 361 -23.04 1.60 -4.10
C ALA A 361 -23.97 2.75 -3.68
N ILE A 362 -25.16 2.82 -4.27
CA ILE A 362 -26.21 3.74 -3.79
C ILE A 362 -26.76 3.17 -2.49
N LEU A 363 -26.44 3.82 -1.40
CA LEU A 363 -26.86 3.42 -0.05
C LEU A 363 -28.21 4.04 0.32
N PHE A 364 -28.41 5.30 -0.01
CA PHE A 364 -29.62 6.04 0.29
C PHE A 364 -30.31 6.46 -0.99
N ALA A 365 -31.58 6.11 -1.14
CA ALA A 365 -32.34 6.50 -2.31
C ALA A 365 -33.67 7.13 -1.91
N ASN A 366 -33.85 8.40 -2.24
CA ASN A 366 -35.15 9.01 -2.17
C ASN A 366 -35.96 8.61 -3.42
N VAL A 367 -36.95 7.76 -3.21
CA VAL A 367 -37.85 7.30 -4.27
C VAL A 367 -39.18 8.04 -4.27
N SER A 368 -39.32 9.11 -3.48
CA SER A 368 -40.50 9.98 -3.38
C SER A 368 -40.23 11.34 -4.06
N THR A 369 -41.26 12.16 -4.16
CA THR A 369 -41.17 13.56 -4.62
C THR A 369 -40.90 14.55 -3.48
N GLU A 370 -40.97 14.11 -2.22
CA GLU A 370 -40.76 14.92 -1.03
C GLU A 370 -39.29 14.93 -0.65
N ASP A 371 -38.81 16.07 -0.14
CA ASP A 371 -37.45 16.20 0.36
C ASP A 371 -37.29 15.45 1.71
N ILE A 372 -36.11 14.90 1.95
CA ILE A 372 -35.79 14.12 3.14
C ILE A 372 -34.69 14.82 3.93
N ASP A 373 -34.94 15.10 5.20
CA ASP A 373 -33.95 15.70 6.08
C ASP A 373 -33.08 14.63 6.76
N MET A 374 -31.80 14.60 6.37
CA MET A 374 -30.76 13.75 6.94
C MET A 374 -29.62 14.54 7.59
N ARG A 375 -29.89 15.79 8.01
CA ARG A 375 -28.93 16.61 8.74
C ARG A 375 -28.65 16.02 10.11
N GLY A 376 -27.43 16.29 10.62
CA GLY A 376 -27.03 15.83 11.95
C GLY A 376 -26.73 14.33 12.03
N ASN A 377 -26.37 13.68 10.94
CA ASN A 377 -25.78 12.35 10.92
C ASN A 377 -24.27 12.46 10.71
N PHE A 378 -23.51 11.49 11.18
CA PHE A 378 -22.12 11.32 10.82
C PHE A 378 -22.00 10.46 9.57
N TRP A 379 -21.11 10.89 8.67
CA TRP A 379 -20.76 10.15 7.44
C TRP A 379 -19.26 9.89 7.46
N ASP A 380 -18.87 8.66 7.25
CA ASP A 380 -17.46 8.29 7.10
C ASP A 380 -16.97 8.69 5.69
N ALA A 381 -16.89 10.01 5.48
CA ALA A 381 -16.61 10.65 4.20
C ALA A 381 -15.63 11.81 4.39
N GLU A 382 -14.65 11.91 3.50
CA GLU A 382 -13.67 12.99 3.54
C GLU A 382 -14.22 14.28 2.92
N THR A 383 -15.14 14.15 1.97
CA THR A 383 -15.71 15.27 1.23
C THR A 383 -17.23 15.10 1.05
N THR A 384 -17.92 16.20 0.77
CA THR A 384 -19.35 16.18 0.39
C THR A 384 -19.62 15.38 -0.90
N GLN A 385 -18.63 15.28 -1.80
CA GLN A 385 -18.74 14.46 -3.00
C GLN A 385 -18.78 12.96 -2.67
N ASP A 386 -18.08 12.52 -1.63
CA ASP A 386 -18.13 11.14 -1.17
C ASP A 386 -19.53 10.77 -0.63
N ILE A 387 -20.24 11.75 -0.06
CA ILE A 387 -21.63 11.58 0.37
C ILE A 387 -22.56 11.55 -0.84
N ASP A 388 -22.40 12.48 -1.79
CA ASP A 388 -23.23 12.53 -3.00
C ASP A 388 -23.17 11.24 -3.83
N ILE A 389 -22.01 10.59 -3.92
CA ILE A 389 -21.84 9.35 -4.69
C ILE A 389 -22.71 8.20 -4.17
N VAL A 390 -23.02 8.18 -2.87
CA VAL A 390 -23.79 7.09 -2.24
C VAL A 390 -25.28 7.44 -2.08
N ILE A 391 -25.70 8.61 -2.55
CA ILE A 391 -27.08 9.10 -2.53
C ILE A 391 -27.67 9.04 -3.93
N LEU A 392 -28.95 8.69 -4.02
CA LEU A 392 -29.77 8.82 -5.24
C LEU A 392 -30.96 9.72 -4.92
N ASP A 393 -31.01 10.94 -5.46
CA ASP A 393 -32.04 11.92 -5.18
C ASP A 393 -32.33 12.84 -6.38
N LYS A 394 -32.84 14.03 -6.12
CA LYS A 394 -33.16 15.06 -7.11
C LYS A 394 -31.94 15.50 -7.94
N LYS A 395 -30.72 15.43 -7.40
CA LYS A 395 -29.50 15.76 -8.15
C LYS A 395 -29.26 14.78 -9.30
N ASP A 396 -29.69 13.52 -9.14
CA ASP A 396 -29.58 12.48 -10.16
C ASP A 396 -30.79 12.42 -11.08
N SER A 397 -31.99 12.73 -10.54
CA SER A 397 -33.22 12.68 -11.28
C SER A 397 -34.21 13.73 -10.79
N ALA A 398 -34.58 14.67 -11.66
CA ALA A 398 -35.52 15.76 -11.36
C ALA A 398 -36.93 15.29 -10.90
N ALA A 399 -37.24 14.00 -11.02
CA ALA A 399 -38.52 13.43 -10.59
C ALA A 399 -38.51 13.03 -9.10
N LEU A 400 -37.36 13.11 -8.42
CA LEU A 400 -37.16 12.73 -7.03
C LEU A 400 -37.09 13.98 -6.14
N GLY A 401 -37.36 13.80 -4.85
CA GLY A 401 -37.09 14.79 -3.81
C GLY A 401 -35.61 14.80 -3.45
N GLU A 402 -35.16 15.86 -2.84
CA GLU A 402 -33.77 16.05 -2.38
C GLU A 402 -33.52 15.32 -1.06
N ILE A 403 -32.31 14.80 -0.88
CA ILE A 403 -31.80 14.36 0.42
C ILE A 403 -30.93 15.48 0.98
N ILE A 404 -31.41 16.15 2.03
CA ILE A 404 -30.76 17.28 2.66
C ILE A 404 -29.84 16.75 3.74
N TYR A 405 -28.51 16.80 3.53
CA TYR A 405 -27.51 16.32 4.48
C TYR A 405 -26.51 17.40 4.93
N GLU A 406 -26.64 18.65 4.47
CA GLU A 406 -25.81 19.75 4.95
C GLU A 406 -25.89 19.87 6.48
N ASN A 407 -24.78 20.29 7.11
CA ASN A 407 -24.61 20.25 8.57
C ASN A 407 -24.57 18.83 9.14
N TYR A 408 -23.91 17.91 8.42
CA TYR A 408 -23.57 16.60 8.99
C TYR A 408 -22.58 16.75 10.15
N LEU A 409 -22.51 15.72 11.01
CA LEU A 409 -21.62 15.74 12.17
C LEU A 409 -20.16 15.59 11.72
N PRO A 410 -19.23 16.36 12.31
CA PRO A 410 -17.80 16.24 12.01
C PRO A 410 -17.16 15.00 12.63
N GLU A 411 -17.82 14.38 13.62
CA GLU A 411 -17.37 13.21 14.38
C GLU A 411 -18.55 12.31 14.68
N CYS A 412 -18.28 11.03 14.99
CA CYS A 412 -19.31 10.08 15.40
C CYS A 412 -20.16 10.61 16.55
N ASP A 413 -21.45 10.36 16.49
CA ASP A 413 -22.35 10.60 17.63
C ASP A 413 -22.11 9.53 18.69
N THR A 414 -21.58 9.91 19.85
CA THR A 414 -21.25 9.01 20.95
C THR A 414 -22.48 8.51 21.71
N THR A 415 -23.69 9.00 21.40
CA THR A 415 -24.94 8.45 21.93
C THR A 415 -25.45 7.27 21.12
N ALA A 416 -24.98 7.10 19.88
CA ALA A 416 -25.25 5.92 19.07
C ALA A 416 -24.42 4.72 19.57
N PRO A 417 -24.85 3.48 19.33
CA PRO A 417 -24.06 2.30 19.70
C PRO A 417 -22.68 2.29 19.04
N ILE A 418 -21.69 1.76 19.76
CA ILE A 418 -20.33 1.56 19.24
C ILE A 418 -20.34 0.56 18.08
N SER A 419 -19.60 0.87 17.04
CA SER A 419 -19.37 -0.06 15.92
C SER A 419 -18.47 -1.22 16.31
N PRO A 420 -18.65 -2.42 15.73
CA PRO A 420 -17.67 -3.49 15.85
C PRO A 420 -16.32 -3.07 15.29
N PRO A 421 -15.19 -3.58 15.82
CA PRO A 421 -13.87 -3.35 15.22
C PRO A 421 -13.82 -3.77 13.75
N PHE A 422 -13.10 -3.00 12.94
CA PHE A 422 -13.04 -3.21 11.49
C PHE A 422 -11.84 -4.05 11.09
N ALA A 423 -11.94 -4.70 9.92
CA ALA A 423 -10.87 -5.45 9.30
C ALA A 423 -10.13 -6.41 10.25
N VAL A 424 -10.87 -7.06 11.14
CA VAL A 424 -10.27 -7.96 12.13
C VAL A 424 -9.60 -9.13 11.45
N LYS A 425 -8.30 -9.23 11.62
CA LYS A 425 -7.43 -10.23 11.01
C LYS A 425 -6.88 -11.17 12.07
N LYS A 426 -6.66 -12.42 11.70
CA LYS A 426 -5.87 -13.37 12.49
C LYS A 426 -4.77 -13.97 11.63
N GLN A 427 -3.55 -13.86 12.13
CA GLN A 427 -2.33 -14.37 11.49
C GLN A 427 -1.60 -15.28 12.46
N PHE A 428 -1.05 -16.38 11.99
CA PHE A 428 -0.28 -17.28 12.85
C PHE A 428 1.19 -16.93 12.78
N VAL A 429 1.71 -16.41 13.89
CA VAL A 429 3.06 -15.85 14.00
C VAL A 429 3.76 -16.52 15.17
N ASN A 430 4.92 -17.12 14.95
CA ASN A 430 5.79 -17.71 15.99
C ASN A 430 5.04 -18.64 16.98
N GLY A 431 4.14 -19.47 16.47
CA GLY A 431 3.39 -20.42 17.29
C GLY A 431 2.20 -19.84 18.08
N SER A 432 1.88 -18.57 17.85
CA SER A 432 0.76 -17.85 18.47
C SER A 432 -0.09 -17.15 17.42
N TRP A 433 -1.28 -16.70 17.80
CA TRP A 433 -2.15 -15.93 16.94
C TRP A 433 -1.99 -14.45 17.21
N LEU A 434 -1.56 -13.70 16.20
CA LEU A 434 -1.66 -12.25 16.16
C LEU A 434 -3.07 -11.90 15.65
N ILE A 435 -3.83 -11.20 16.47
CA ILE A 435 -5.11 -10.63 16.11
C ILE A 435 -4.91 -9.13 15.98
N SER A 436 -5.30 -8.57 14.87
CA SER A 436 -5.21 -7.12 14.62
C SER A 436 -6.50 -6.60 13.99
N TRP A 437 -6.78 -5.34 14.21
CA TRP A 437 -7.96 -4.65 13.68
C TRP A 437 -7.65 -3.18 13.44
N ASP A 438 -8.46 -2.53 12.62
CA ASP A 438 -8.36 -1.09 12.43
C ASP A 438 -8.99 -0.36 13.62
N GLU A 439 -8.47 0.81 13.94
CA GLU A 439 -8.97 1.64 15.01
C GLU A 439 -10.42 2.10 14.72
N ASN A 440 -11.30 1.99 15.71
CA ASN A 440 -12.66 2.45 15.57
C ASN A 440 -12.71 3.99 15.44
N PRO A 441 -13.63 4.55 14.64
CA PRO A 441 -13.75 5.99 14.47
C PRO A 441 -14.40 6.71 15.65
N GLU A 442 -15.07 5.97 16.54
CA GLU A 442 -15.65 6.52 17.75
C GLU A 442 -14.57 6.89 18.77
N ARG A 443 -14.69 8.08 19.38
CA ARG A 443 -13.67 8.58 20.32
C ARG A 443 -13.88 8.16 21.78
N ASP A 444 -14.97 7.54 22.09
CA ASP A 444 -15.36 7.08 23.42
C ASP A 444 -15.04 5.61 23.67
N ILE A 445 -14.27 4.97 22.77
CA ILE A 445 -13.74 3.64 23.02
C ILE A 445 -12.77 3.67 24.19
N ASP A 446 -13.05 2.90 25.23
CA ASP A 446 -12.18 2.75 26.38
C ASP A 446 -11.18 1.60 26.21
N HIS A 447 -11.67 0.45 25.73
CA HIS A 447 -10.84 -0.74 25.52
C HIS A 447 -11.49 -1.72 24.55
N TYR A 448 -10.75 -2.77 24.23
CA TYR A 448 -11.22 -3.90 23.44
C TYR A 448 -11.22 -5.18 24.29
N VAL A 449 -12.12 -6.10 23.95
CA VAL A 449 -12.20 -7.43 24.52
C VAL A 449 -11.99 -8.47 23.42
N LEU A 450 -11.00 -9.34 23.59
CA LEU A 450 -10.72 -10.45 22.68
C LEU A 450 -11.38 -11.72 23.21
N PHE A 451 -12.10 -12.40 22.35
CA PHE A 451 -12.78 -13.65 22.65
C PHE A 451 -12.16 -14.82 21.87
N TYR A 452 -12.07 -16.00 22.51
CA TYR A 452 -11.51 -17.17 21.89
C TYR A 452 -12.05 -18.47 22.48
N GLY A 453 -11.86 -19.56 21.78
CA GLY A 453 -12.29 -20.89 22.20
C GLY A 453 -13.60 -21.31 21.56
N ASN A 454 -14.29 -22.26 22.23
CA ASN A 454 -15.57 -22.74 21.73
C ASN A 454 -16.60 -21.62 21.72
N PHE A 455 -17.21 -21.40 20.55
CA PHE A 455 -18.25 -20.43 20.34
C PHE A 455 -19.59 -21.17 20.24
N ASN A 456 -20.36 -21.13 21.33
CA ASN A 456 -21.69 -21.72 21.37
C ASN A 456 -22.70 -20.62 21.66
N TYR A 457 -23.70 -20.50 20.82
CA TYR A 457 -24.81 -19.56 21.00
C TYR A 457 -24.34 -18.13 21.31
N TYR A 458 -23.37 -17.65 20.49
CA TYR A 458 -22.77 -16.32 20.65
C TYR A 458 -22.10 -16.07 22.01
N LYS A 459 -21.71 -17.12 22.73
CA LYS A 459 -20.88 -17.02 23.92
C LYS A 459 -19.56 -17.76 23.72
N TYR A 460 -18.48 -17.09 24.01
CA TYR A 460 -17.15 -17.67 24.00
C TYR A 460 -16.80 -18.33 25.32
N ALA A 461 -15.97 -19.37 25.28
CA ALA A 461 -15.48 -20.02 26.49
C ALA A 461 -14.51 -19.14 27.27
N HIS A 462 -13.76 -18.29 26.58
CA HIS A 462 -12.73 -17.44 27.16
C HIS A 462 -12.76 -16.05 26.56
N HIS A 463 -12.38 -15.06 27.36
CA HIS A 463 -12.15 -13.70 26.92
C HIS A 463 -10.93 -13.10 27.61
N ILE A 464 -10.34 -12.09 26.98
CA ILE A 464 -9.28 -11.23 27.51
C ILE A 464 -9.81 -9.82 27.43
N ASP A 465 -9.98 -9.20 28.59
CA ASP A 465 -10.53 -7.86 28.76
C ASP A 465 -9.42 -6.80 28.82
N SER A 466 -9.79 -5.53 28.67
CA SER A 466 -8.91 -4.38 28.87
C SER A 466 -7.70 -4.34 27.94
N ILE A 467 -7.91 -4.63 26.64
CA ILE A 467 -6.87 -4.46 25.62
C ILE A 467 -6.89 -3.00 25.15
N PHE A 468 -5.76 -2.30 25.36
CA PHE A 468 -5.56 -0.92 24.92
C PHE A 468 -4.66 -0.92 23.68
N GLY A 469 -5.27 -0.78 22.53
CA GLY A 469 -4.57 -0.83 21.23
C GLY A 469 -5.31 -1.72 20.25
N ASN A 470 -4.80 -1.79 19.03
CA ASN A 470 -5.47 -2.42 17.91
C ASN A 470 -4.89 -3.79 17.52
N SER A 471 -4.15 -4.43 18.41
CA SER A 471 -3.64 -5.79 18.21
C SER A 471 -3.39 -6.51 19.52
N TYR A 472 -3.43 -7.84 19.48
CA TYR A 472 -3.10 -8.69 20.62
C TYR A 472 -2.59 -10.06 20.17
N ILE A 473 -1.61 -10.61 20.89
CA ILE A 473 -1.09 -11.96 20.65
C ILE A 473 -1.70 -12.93 21.67
N VAL A 474 -2.39 -13.95 21.18
CA VAL A 474 -2.97 -14.99 22.02
C VAL A 474 -2.38 -16.36 21.70
N SER A 475 -1.87 -17.05 22.73
CA SER A 475 -1.38 -18.41 22.62
C SER A 475 -2.53 -19.38 22.92
N THR A 476 -3.17 -19.89 21.88
CA THR A 476 -4.27 -20.84 21.98
C THR A 476 -4.22 -21.85 20.83
N GLN A 477 -4.60 -23.10 21.14
CA GLN A 477 -4.81 -24.13 20.13
C GLN A 477 -6.25 -24.11 19.58
N GLN A 478 -7.16 -23.35 20.18
CA GLN A 478 -8.56 -23.22 19.77
C GLN A 478 -8.70 -22.04 18.81
N THR A 479 -8.48 -22.28 17.55
CA THR A 479 -8.20 -21.27 16.55
C THR A 479 -9.39 -20.87 15.68
N ASP A 480 -10.48 -21.60 15.73
CA ASP A 480 -11.55 -21.44 14.75
C ASP A 480 -12.41 -20.19 15.00
N ASN A 481 -12.57 -19.80 16.25
CA ASN A 481 -13.43 -18.71 16.64
C ASN A 481 -12.67 -17.70 17.48
N LEU A 482 -12.10 -16.69 16.83
CA LEU A 482 -11.49 -15.53 17.44
C LEU A 482 -12.30 -14.30 17.02
N SER A 483 -12.68 -13.45 17.96
CA SER A 483 -13.36 -12.20 17.66
C SER A 483 -12.99 -11.10 18.64
N VAL A 484 -13.22 -9.88 18.24
CA VAL A 484 -12.94 -8.68 19.03
C VAL A 484 -14.22 -7.86 19.18
N MET A 485 -14.37 -7.24 20.32
CA MET A 485 -15.46 -6.32 20.64
C MET A 485 -14.85 -5.01 21.15
N ALA A 486 -15.41 -3.89 20.78
CA ALA A 486 -15.07 -2.58 21.32
C ALA A 486 -16.00 -2.23 22.48
N CYS A 487 -15.48 -1.57 23.51
CA CYS A 487 -16.23 -1.18 24.70
C CYS A 487 -15.88 0.26 25.13
N ASP A 488 -16.90 1.02 25.54
CA ASP A 488 -16.75 2.31 26.23
C ASP A 488 -16.80 2.18 27.76
N ARG A 489 -17.17 1.00 28.25
CA ARG A 489 -17.37 0.65 29.66
C ARG A 489 -16.94 -0.76 29.96
N VAL A 490 -17.05 -1.13 31.22
CA VAL A 490 -16.77 -2.51 31.65
C VAL A 490 -17.66 -3.48 30.87
N TYR A 491 -17.04 -4.48 30.28
CA TYR A 491 -17.70 -5.55 29.55
C TYR A 491 -18.77 -6.26 30.42
N ASN A 492 -19.96 -6.40 29.87
CA ASN A 492 -21.05 -7.11 30.51
C ASN A 492 -21.41 -8.39 29.71
N PRO A 493 -21.10 -9.58 30.25
CA PRO A 493 -21.32 -10.84 29.53
C PRO A 493 -22.82 -11.24 29.45
N ASP A 494 -23.68 -10.58 30.18
CA ASP A 494 -25.12 -10.90 30.25
C ASP A 494 -25.99 -10.12 29.25
N ILE A 495 -25.38 -9.19 28.50
CA ILE A 495 -26.07 -8.36 27.52
C ILE A 495 -25.50 -8.63 26.13
N TYR A 496 -26.36 -9.03 25.19
CA TYR A 496 -25.93 -9.28 23.79
C TYR A 496 -25.74 -7.99 22.97
N ALA A 497 -26.46 -6.93 23.33
CA ALA A 497 -26.40 -5.65 22.67
C ALA A 497 -26.59 -4.52 23.65
N SER A 498 -25.72 -3.52 23.64
CA SER A 498 -25.85 -2.29 24.42
C SER A 498 -25.22 -1.12 23.70
N THR A 499 -25.50 0.09 24.15
CA THR A 499 -24.83 1.28 23.60
C THR A 499 -23.33 1.33 23.95
N GLY A 500 -22.91 0.66 25.01
CA GLY A 500 -21.57 0.70 25.57
C GLY A 500 -20.67 -0.49 25.23
N GLN A 501 -21.10 -1.39 24.37
CA GLN A 501 -20.29 -2.47 23.83
C GLN A 501 -20.77 -2.85 22.42
N SER A 502 -19.86 -3.11 21.54
CA SER A 502 -20.17 -3.45 20.13
C SER A 502 -20.62 -4.91 19.97
N ALA A 503 -21.07 -5.26 18.79
CA ALA A 503 -21.14 -6.67 18.38
C ALA A 503 -19.75 -7.29 18.24
N TYR A 504 -19.69 -8.61 18.15
CA TYR A 504 -18.47 -9.35 17.85
C TYR A 504 -18.02 -9.12 16.40
N ALA A 505 -16.79 -8.69 16.23
CA ALA A 505 -16.13 -8.70 14.92
C ALA A 505 -15.24 -9.95 14.81
N PHE A 506 -15.61 -10.87 13.93
CA PHE A 506 -14.94 -12.15 13.79
C PHE A 506 -13.63 -12.00 13.01
N ALA A 507 -12.54 -12.52 13.60
CA ALA A 507 -11.24 -12.49 12.96
C ALA A 507 -11.19 -13.43 11.75
N THR A 508 -10.93 -12.88 10.58
CA THR A 508 -10.74 -13.63 9.35
C THR A 508 -9.28 -14.06 9.22
N TYR A 509 -9.04 -15.22 8.59
CA TYR A 509 -7.68 -15.67 8.30
C TYR A 509 -7.04 -14.79 7.26
N TYR A 510 -5.82 -14.36 7.55
CA TYR A 510 -4.91 -13.72 6.60
C TYR A 510 -3.60 -14.50 6.55
N PRO A 511 -2.92 -14.53 5.40
CA PRO A 511 -1.54 -14.99 5.37
C PRO A 511 -0.68 -14.11 6.26
N TYR A 512 0.46 -14.60 6.68
CA TYR A 512 1.50 -13.83 7.31
C TYR A 512 2.73 -13.89 6.41
N ALA A 513 3.11 -12.76 5.86
CA ALA A 513 4.24 -12.64 4.94
C ALA A 513 5.60 -12.73 5.65
N GLY A 514 5.62 -12.52 6.94
CA GLY A 514 6.83 -12.39 7.75
C GLY A 514 6.97 -10.96 8.29
N ALA A 515 7.90 -10.77 9.21
CA ALA A 515 8.26 -9.44 9.70
C ALA A 515 9.01 -8.67 8.60
N ASP A 516 8.91 -7.34 8.66
CA ASP A 516 9.74 -6.45 7.83
C ASP A 516 11.22 -6.79 8.05
N GLY A 517 12.00 -6.73 6.99
CA GLY A 517 13.39 -7.14 6.98
C GLY A 517 14.33 -6.09 6.42
N GLU A 518 15.60 -6.37 6.57
CA GLU A 518 16.68 -5.53 6.05
C GLU A 518 17.71 -6.40 5.36
N LEU A 519 18.28 -5.93 4.27
CA LEU A 519 19.36 -6.60 3.55
C LEU A 519 20.43 -5.59 3.18
N CYS A 520 21.63 -5.86 3.62
CA CYS A 520 22.82 -5.09 3.29
C CYS A 520 23.61 -5.79 2.17
N ALA A 521 23.91 -5.10 1.09
CA ALA A 521 24.91 -5.58 0.13
C ALA A 521 26.29 -5.73 0.84
N PRO A 522 27.11 -6.74 0.49
CA PRO A 522 27.03 -7.59 -0.72
C PRO A 522 26.17 -8.86 -0.57
N ALA A 523 25.33 -8.96 0.47
CA ALA A 523 24.42 -10.10 0.58
C ALA A 523 23.48 -10.14 -0.63
N THR A 524 23.37 -11.31 -1.24
CA THR A 524 22.68 -11.45 -2.53
C THR A 524 21.22 -11.86 -2.40
N GLY A 525 20.76 -12.29 -1.22
CA GLY A 525 19.38 -12.73 -1.04
C GLY A 525 18.91 -12.65 0.40
N PHE A 526 17.63 -12.40 0.55
CA PHE A 526 16.90 -12.36 1.82
C PHE A 526 16.04 -13.60 1.98
N ALA A 527 16.30 -14.41 3.01
CA ALA A 527 15.52 -15.59 3.32
C ALA A 527 14.26 -15.21 4.10
N ILE A 528 13.08 -15.57 3.61
CA ILE A 528 11.82 -15.41 4.30
C ILE A 528 11.59 -16.67 5.14
N GLU A 529 11.71 -16.57 6.47
CA GLU A 529 11.65 -17.74 7.35
C GLU A 529 10.32 -17.88 8.11
N ASP A 530 9.64 -16.76 8.37
CA ASP A 530 8.48 -16.71 9.28
C ASP A 530 7.13 -16.73 8.56
N ALA A 531 7.10 -16.75 7.23
CA ALA A 531 5.85 -16.73 6.48
C ALA A 531 4.95 -17.92 6.82
N ASN A 532 3.66 -17.62 6.94
CA ASN A 532 2.65 -18.62 7.29
C ASN A 532 1.35 -18.38 6.53
N ILE A 533 0.61 -19.47 6.26
CA ILE A 533 -0.68 -19.43 5.56
C ILE A 533 -1.74 -20.22 6.32
N PRO A 534 -3.05 -19.90 6.16
CA PRO A 534 -4.12 -20.65 6.78
C PRO A 534 -4.11 -22.11 6.33
N TYR A 535 -4.55 -22.99 7.21
CA TYR A 535 -4.53 -24.45 7.00
C TYR A 535 -5.28 -24.92 5.75
N ILE A 536 -6.32 -24.22 5.32
CA ILE A 536 -7.12 -24.54 4.13
C ILE A 536 -6.96 -23.40 3.12
N TYR A 537 -6.32 -23.67 1.99
CA TYR A 537 -6.10 -22.72 0.91
C TYR A 537 -6.23 -23.40 -0.46
N GLY A 538 -6.59 -22.64 -1.49
CA GLY A 538 -6.67 -23.09 -2.88
C GLY A 538 -5.37 -22.95 -3.66
N GLY A 539 -4.42 -22.17 -3.14
CA GLY A 539 -3.10 -21.89 -3.71
C GLY A 539 -2.53 -20.62 -3.14
N PHE A 540 -1.22 -20.42 -3.30
CA PHE A 540 -0.56 -19.16 -2.92
C PHE A 540 0.59 -18.85 -3.86
N GLU A 541 0.99 -17.59 -3.89
CA GLU A 541 2.14 -17.09 -4.64
C GLU A 541 2.75 -15.87 -3.95
N TRP A 542 4.05 -15.72 -4.11
CA TRP A 542 4.76 -14.50 -3.75
C TRP A 542 4.85 -13.56 -4.94
N ARG A 543 4.73 -12.26 -4.68
CA ARG A 543 4.95 -11.17 -5.62
C ARG A 543 5.85 -10.12 -5.00
N THR A 544 6.52 -9.35 -5.84
CA THR A 544 7.36 -8.22 -5.44
C THR A 544 6.92 -6.96 -6.16
N SER A 545 7.06 -5.80 -5.51
CA SER A 545 6.91 -4.49 -6.14
C SER A 545 8.15 -4.11 -6.97
N GLY A 546 9.28 -4.80 -6.73
CA GLY A 546 10.55 -4.56 -7.40
C GLY A 546 10.74 -5.41 -8.66
N THR A 547 11.97 -5.42 -9.14
CA THR A 547 12.41 -6.17 -10.34
C THR A 547 13.24 -7.41 -10.03
N GLY A 548 13.50 -7.67 -8.75
CA GLY A 548 14.14 -8.89 -8.27
C GLY A 548 13.27 -10.13 -8.46
N HIS A 549 13.72 -11.27 -7.96
CA HIS A 549 13.01 -12.53 -8.12
C HIS A 549 13.12 -13.42 -6.88
N PHE A 550 12.14 -14.31 -6.71
CA PHE A 550 12.17 -15.33 -5.67
C PHE A 550 12.89 -16.60 -6.17
N SER A 551 13.53 -17.33 -5.27
CA SER A 551 14.06 -18.68 -5.55
C SER A 551 12.97 -19.62 -6.08
N ASP A 552 11.78 -19.54 -5.51
CA ASP A 552 10.55 -20.17 -5.97
C ASP A 552 9.38 -19.38 -5.39
N SER A 553 8.63 -18.67 -6.22
CA SER A 553 7.46 -17.89 -5.79
C SER A 553 6.29 -18.74 -5.27
N LEU A 554 6.32 -20.04 -5.45
CA LEU A 554 5.35 -21.01 -4.93
C LEU A 554 5.86 -21.73 -3.67
N SER A 555 7.05 -21.42 -3.18
CA SER A 555 7.51 -21.84 -1.85
C SER A 555 6.97 -20.90 -0.78
N LEU A 556 6.57 -21.43 0.38
CA LEU A 556 6.09 -20.60 1.48
C LEU A 556 7.23 -19.74 2.09
N GLN A 557 8.42 -20.30 2.12
CA GLN A 557 9.63 -19.68 2.67
C GLN A 557 10.71 -19.59 1.58
N PRO A 558 10.57 -18.69 0.59
CA PRO A 558 11.56 -18.53 -0.47
C PRO A 558 12.70 -17.62 -0.02
N VAL A 559 13.75 -17.59 -0.83
CA VAL A 559 14.76 -16.54 -0.80
C VAL A 559 14.40 -15.51 -1.87
N TYR A 560 14.32 -14.24 -1.49
CA TYR A 560 14.19 -13.15 -2.43
C TYR A 560 15.58 -12.63 -2.82
N TYR A 561 15.82 -12.49 -4.12
CA TYR A 561 17.03 -11.94 -4.69
C TYR A 561 16.74 -10.57 -5.30
N PRO A 562 17.09 -9.49 -4.59
CA PRO A 562 16.89 -8.14 -5.12
C PRO A 562 17.74 -7.91 -6.38
N SER A 563 17.23 -7.09 -7.28
CA SER A 563 17.98 -6.56 -8.41
C SER A 563 18.76 -5.30 -8.01
N GLU A 564 19.65 -4.83 -8.89
CA GLU A 564 20.32 -3.54 -8.71
C GLU A 564 19.30 -2.39 -8.62
N ALA A 565 18.25 -2.41 -9.43
CA ALA A 565 17.19 -1.41 -9.38
C ALA A 565 16.40 -1.41 -8.05
N ASP A 566 16.29 -2.55 -7.38
CA ASP A 566 15.67 -2.64 -6.07
C ASP A 566 16.55 -1.98 -5.00
N PHE A 567 17.88 -2.19 -5.07
CA PHE A 567 18.82 -1.48 -4.22
C PHE A 567 18.86 0.03 -4.51
N ASP A 568 18.63 0.43 -5.76
CA ASP A 568 18.48 1.84 -6.13
C ASP A 568 17.22 2.46 -5.54
N ALA A 569 16.15 1.70 -5.45
CA ALA A 569 14.88 2.13 -4.85
C ALA A 569 14.96 2.20 -3.30
N GLY A 570 15.88 1.45 -2.67
CA GLY A 570 16.07 1.41 -1.22
C GLY A 570 15.07 0.57 -0.44
N GLU A 571 13.94 0.22 -1.02
CA GLU A 571 12.95 -0.69 -0.43
C GLU A 571 12.17 -1.44 -1.50
N VAL A 572 11.71 -2.62 -1.15
CA VAL A 572 10.73 -3.38 -1.92
C VAL A 572 9.66 -3.94 -1.00
N THR A 573 8.44 -4.03 -1.50
CA THR A 573 7.34 -4.72 -0.84
C THR A 573 7.22 -6.13 -1.40
N LEU A 574 7.27 -7.12 -0.52
CA LEU A 574 7.07 -8.53 -0.84
C LEU A 574 5.68 -8.93 -0.38
N THR A 575 4.83 -9.35 -1.32
CA THR A 575 3.40 -9.65 -1.07
C THR A 575 3.17 -11.14 -1.15
N LEU A 576 2.71 -11.75 -0.05
CA LEU A 576 2.21 -13.11 -0.02
C LEU A 576 0.71 -13.11 -0.35
N ARG A 577 0.36 -13.66 -1.49
CA ARG A 577 -1.02 -13.76 -1.98
C ARG A 577 -1.53 -15.19 -1.81
N VAL A 578 -2.67 -15.34 -1.16
CA VAL A 578 -3.29 -16.66 -0.88
C VAL A 578 -4.74 -16.66 -1.34
N ILE A 579 -5.16 -17.74 -1.99
CA ILE A 579 -6.57 -17.97 -2.33
C ILE A 579 -7.19 -18.78 -1.19
N TYR A 580 -8.09 -18.13 -0.46
CA TYR A 580 -8.81 -18.70 0.65
C TYR A 580 -10.32 -18.60 0.41
N ASP A 581 -11.03 -19.75 0.44
CA ASP A 581 -12.49 -19.83 0.23
C ASP A 581 -12.99 -19.03 -1.00
N GLY A 582 -12.25 -19.17 -2.13
CA GLY A 582 -12.58 -18.48 -3.39
C GLY A 582 -12.25 -16.98 -3.41
N THR A 583 -11.78 -16.41 -2.31
CA THR A 583 -11.31 -15.03 -2.22
C THR A 583 -9.81 -14.95 -2.16
N THR A 584 -9.25 -13.86 -2.67
CA THR A 584 -7.81 -13.58 -2.53
C THR A 584 -7.58 -12.77 -1.26
N LYS A 585 -6.65 -13.23 -0.43
CA LYS A 585 -6.14 -12.52 0.73
C LYS A 585 -4.65 -12.29 0.54
N THR A 586 -4.17 -11.15 0.96
CA THR A 586 -2.77 -10.76 0.86
C THR A 586 -2.25 -10.29 2.20
N ASP A 587 -0.96 -10.48 2.40
CA ASP A 587 -0.18 -9.83 3.43
C ASP A 587 1.15 -9.39 2.84
N GLU A 588 1.75 -8.36 3.40
CA GLU A 588 2.92 -7.71 2.85
C GLU A 588 3.97 -7.55 3.92
N MET A 589 5.22 -7.70 3.52
CA MET A 589 6.37 -7.32 4.30
C MET A 589 7.22 -6.33 3.50
N LYS A 590 7.84 -5.41 4.18
CA LYS A 590 8.81 -4.49 3.61
C LYS A 590 10.22 -5.05 3.78
N LEU A 591 11.00 -4.96 2.74
CA LEU A 591 12.42 -5.27 2.78
C LEU A 591 13.19 -4.00 2.45
N LEU A 592 13.89 -3.46 3.45
CA LEU A 592 14.80 -2.35 3.28
C LEU A 592 16.11 -2.85 2.69
N LEU A 593 16.60 -2.15 1.68
CA LEU A 593 17.78 -2.54 0.91
C LEU A 593 18.83 -1.46 1.01
N TYR A 594 19.97 -1.81 1.55
CA TYR A 594 21.10 -0.90 1.73
C TYR A 594 22.24 -1.31 0.80
N LYS A 595 22.70 -0.36 0.00
CA LYS A 595 23.84 -0.56 -0.88
C LYS A 595 25.12 -0.75 -0.08
N GLU A 596 26.10 -1.39 -0.70
CA GLU A 596 27.42 -1.58 -0.10
C GLU A 596 28.08 -0.23 0.15
N LEU A 597 28.62 -0.07 1.34
CA LEU A 597 29.45 1.07 1.70
C LEU A 597 30.79 0.96 0.97
N SER A 598 31.16 1.96 0.20
CA SER A 598 32.42 2.03 -0.51
C SER A 598 33.17 3.30 -0.15
N VAL A 599 34.45 3.16 0.15
CA VAL A 599 35.35 4.24 0.52
C VAL A 599 36.63 4.11 -0.29
N PHE A 600 37.09 5.20 -0.88
CA PHE A 600 38.34 5.34 -1.57
C PHE A 600 38.96 6.68 -1.17
N ALA A 601 40.10 6.65 -0.48
CA ALA A 601 40.79 7.84 0.03
C ALA A 601 41.54 8.63 -1.05
N GLY A 602 41.71 8.06 -2.22
CA GLY A 602 42.52 8.60 -3.31
C GLY A 602 43.76 7.73 -3.59
N GLU A 603 44.37 7.97 -4.73
CA GLU A 603 45.66 7.33 -5.09
C GLU A 603 46.80 7.96 -4.29
N ASP A 604 47.84 7.15 -3.97
CA ASP A 604 49.05 7.63 -3.33
C ASP A 604 49.80 8.58 -4.26
N TYR A 605 50.20 9.73 -3.74
CA TYR A 605 50.97 10.68 -4.53
C TYR A 605 51.94 11.53 -3.69
N TYR A 606 52.79 12.30 -4.38
CA TYR A 606 53.76 13.15 -3.70
C TYR A 606 53.44 14.65 -3.88
N SER A 607 53.84 15.45 -2.93
CA SER A 607 53.61 16.90 -2.93
C SER A 607 54.81 17.68 -2.36
N GLY A 608 54.70 19.00 -2.40
CA GLY A 608 55.69 19.86 -1.75
C GLY A 608 55.45 19.98 -0.26
N LEU A 609 56.53 20.07 0.54
CA LEU A 609 56.49 20.26 1.98
C LEU A 609 55.70 21.48 2.46
N SER A 610 55.56 22.50 1.60
CA SER A 610 54.93 23.77 1.93
C SER A 610 53.46 23.85 1.53
N ARG A 611 52.97 22.89 0.74
CA ARG A 611 51.65 22.94 0.15
C ARG A 611 50.59 22.18 0.98
N PRO A 612 49.38 22.71 1.06
CA PRO A 612 48.26 21.89 1.46
C PRO A 612 48.06 20.74 0.49
N LEU A 613 47.69 19.58 1.02
CA LEU A 613 47.35 18.38 0.24
C LEU A 613 45.86 18.37 -0.08
N SER A 614 45.51 18.33 -1.36
CA SER A 614 44.12 18.23 -1.78
C SER A 614 43.66 16.77 -1.72
N LEU A 615 42.47 16.54 -1.18
CA LEU A 615 41.82 15.23 -1.10
C LEU A 615 40.62 15.14 -2.07
N ASP A 616 40.72 15.82 -3.19
CA ASP A 616 39.64 15.88 -4.19
C ASP A 616 39.41 14.58 -4.96
N GLN A 617 40.36 13.62 -4.84
CA GLN A 617 40.23 12.30 -5.46
C GLN A 617 39.46 11.31 -4.59
N ALA A 618 39.16 11.67 -3.35
CA ALA A 618 38.44 10.79 -2.46
C ALA A 618 37.04 10.51 -2.96
N GLU A 619 36.59 9.26 -2.84
CA GLU A 619 35.23 8.86 -3.18
C GLU A 619 34.65 8.05 -2.03
N ALA A 620 33.40 8.33 -1.68
CA ALA A 620 32.66 7.54 -0.73
C ALA A 620 31.20 7.47 -1.17
N TYR A 621 30.62 6.26 -1.11
CA TYR A 621 29.26 6.01 -1.53
C TYR A 621 28.48 5.27 -0.46
N ASN A 622 27.18 5.58 -0.33
CA ASN A 622 26.24 4.91 0.57
C ASN A 622 26.62 5.01 2.06
N TYR A 623 27.16 6.17 2.47
CA TYR A 623 27.52 6.46 3.84
C TYR A 623 26.50 7.40 4.52
N ASP A 624 26.36 7.26 5.83
CA ASP A 624 25.59 8.18 6.66
C ASP A 624 26.48 9.29 7.25
N SER A 625 27.74 8.97 7.51
CA SER A 625 28.73 9.90 8.00
C SER A 625 30.14 9.46 7.59
N LEU A 626 31.04 10.43 7.48
CA LEU A 626 32.44 10.17 7.21
C LEU A 626 33.35 11.08 8.05
N MET A 627 34.61 10.70 8.18
CA MET A 627 35.62 11.49 8.87
C MET A 627 37.02 11.16 8.35
N TRP A 628 37.80 12.22 8.10
CA TRP A 628 39.23 12.13 7.87
C TRP A 628 39.99 12.21 9.17
N HIS A 629 41.03 11.41 9.32
CA HIS A 629 42.01 11.55 10.38
C HIS A 629 43.43 11.28 9.90
N SER A 630 44.40 11.84 10.62
CA SER A 630 45.84 11.65 10.39
C SER A 630 46.46 11.05 11.61
N LEU A 631 47.47 10.21 11.43
CA LEU A 631 48.27 9.66 12.52
C LEU A 631 49.39 10.64 13.01
N CYS A 632 49.46 11.81 12.35
CA CYS A 632 50.48 12.82 12.62
C CYS A 632 49.94 14.15 13.14
N ASP A 633 50.71 15.24 13.05
CA ASP A 633 50.40 16.53 13.69
C ASP A 633 49.82 17.62 12.77
N GLY A 634 49.53 17.27 11.54
CA GLY A 634 48.87 18.20 10.60
C GLY A 634 47.38 18.38 10.88
N ARG A 635 46.71 19.18 10.12
CA ARG A 635 45.29 19.53 10.30
C ARG A 635 44.52 19.52 9.00
N PHE A 636 43.30 19.07 9.05
CA PHE A 636 42.30 19.23 7.98
C PHE A 636 41.65 20.61 8.08
N GLU A 637 41.24 21.18 6.95
CA GLU A 637 40.35 22.34 6.96
C GLU A 637 38.95 21.94 7.49
N ASP A 638 38.40 20.84 6.99
CA ASP A 638 37.21 20.21 7.48
C ASP A 638 37.34 18.67 7.41
N SER A 639 37.53 18.03 8.55
CA SER A 639 37.67 16.57 8.60
C SER A 639 36.37 15.79 8.33
N LEU A 640 35.21 16.44 8.30
CA LEU A 640 33.91 15.82 8.03
C LEU A 640 33.47 16.00 6.58
N SER A 641 34.22 16.70 5.75
CA SER A 641 33.98 16.85 4.33
C SER A 641 34.75 15.81 3.54
N LEU A 642 34.11 15.17 2.55
CA LEU A 642 34.75 14.19 1.67
C LEU A 642 35.95 14.80 0.95
N HIS A 643 35.76 15.97 0.37
CA HIS A 643 36.79 16.76 -0.28
C HIS A 643 37.24 17.89 0.63
N THR A 644 38.48 17.85 1.05
CA THR A 644 39.07 18.83 1.99
C THR A 644 40.55 19.01 1.71
N LEU A 645 41.15 19.98 2.37
CA LEU A 645 42.59 20.21 2.35
C LEU A 645 43.20 19.74 3.67
N TYR A 646 44.35 19.09 3.57
CA TYR A 646 45.20 18.76 4.71
C TYR A 646 46.44 19.62 4.71
N HIS A 647 46.72 20.26 5.85
CA HIS A 647 47.93 21.08 6.06
C HIS A 647 48.96 20.26 6.82
N PRO A 648 50.09 19.85 6.18
CA PRO A 648 51.09 19.04 6.84
C PRO A 648 51.71 19.74 8.05
N GLY A 649 51.80 19.03 9.15
CA GLY A 649 52.40 19.50 10.39
C GLY A 649 53.92 19.49 10.38
N ALA A 650 54.53 19.81 11.50
CA ALA A 650 55.97 19.79 11.63
C ALA A 650 56.56 18.37 11.60
N THR A 651 55.85 17.41 12.15
CA THR A 651 56.21 16.00 12.20
C THR A 651 56.13 15.40 10.79
N ASP A 652 55.03 15.66 10.05
CA ASP A 652 54.83 15.26 8.64
C ASP A 652 56.04 15.70 7.77
N LYS A 653 56.37 17.00 7.87
CA LYS A 653 57.50 17.60 7.14
C LYS A 653 58.85 17.01 7.52
N THR A 654 58.99 16.54 8.74
CA THR A 654 60.25 15.94 9.21
C THR A 654 60.35 14.49 8.77
N HIS A 655 59.21 13.78 8.77
CA HIS A 655 59.15 12.41 8.27
C HIS A 655 59.26 12.32 6.76
N GLY A 656 58.89 13.37 6.03
CA GLY A 656 58.86 13.41 4.58
C GLY A 656 57.67 12.63 3.97
N HIS A 657 56.70 12.24 4.75
CA HIS A 657 55.47 11.58 4.30
C HIS A 657 54.35 11.71 5.35
N VAL A 658 53.11 11.44 4.93
CA VAL A 658 51.94 11.38 5.79
C VAL A 658 50.90 10.40 5.23
N ASP A 659 50.29 9.64 6.14
CA ASP A 659 49.13 8.78 5.84
C ASP A 659 47.88 9.46 6.36
N LEU A 660 46.89 9.59 5.45
CA LEU A 660 45.58 10.14 5.77
C LEU A 660 44.52 9.08 5.56
N VAL A 661 43.70 8.86 6.60
CA VAL A 661 42.68 7.81 6.61
C VAL A 661 41.31 8.43 6.48
N LEU A 662 40.55 7.96 5.50
CA LEU A 662 39.13 8.25 5.32
C LEU A 662 38.33 7.11 5.94
N GLU A 663 37.52 7.41 6.90
CA GLU A 663 36.59 6.50 7.54
C GLU A 663 35.16 6.89 7.20
N ALA A 664 34.29 5.91 6.92
CA ALA A 664 32.87 6.14 6.72
C ALA A 664 32.03 5.06 7.40
N TRP A 665 30.86 5.48 7.84
CA TRP A 665 29.87 4.66 8.53
C TRP A 665 28.55 4.70 7.79
N SER A 666 27.87 3.56 7.72
CA SER A 666 26.51 3.41 7.22
C SER A 666 25.73 2.52 8.17
N HIS A 667 24.41 2.43 7.95
CA HIS A 667 23.54 1.47 8.64
C HIS A 667 24.12 0.03 8.61
N CYS A 668 24.74 -0.34 7.50
CA CYS A 668 25.26 -1.68 7.25
C CYS A 668 26.69 -1.93 7.73
N GLY A 669 27.38 -0.94 8.23
CA GLY A 669 28.73 -1.14 8.74
C GLY A 669 29.67 0.04 8.58
N TYR A 670 30.96 -0.28 8.55
CA TYR A 670 32.07 0.62 8.58
C TYR A 670 33.07 0.23 7.48
N ALA A 671 33.61 1.22 6.81
CA ALA A 671 34.70 1.06 5.84
C ALA A 671 35.73 2.17 6.02
N SER A 672 36.98 1.89 5.71
CA SER A 672 38.05 2.88 5.72
C SER A 672 39.06 2.58 4.62
N ASP A 673 39.68 3.64 4.15
CA ASP A 673 40.78 3.58 3.20
C ASP A 673 41.84 4.62 3.55
N THR A 674 43.07 4.43 3.07
CA THR A 674 44.22 5.26 3.43
C THR A 674 44.92 5.72 2.17
N VAL A 675 45.21 7.02 2.09
CA VAL A 675 46.05 7.60 1.04
C VAL A 675 47.38 8.03 1.62
N HIS A 676 48.45 7.70 0.91
CA HIS A 676 49.82 8.05 1.27
C HIS A 676 50.36 9.21 0.46
N PHE A 677 51.02 10.16 1.12
CA PHE A 677 51.68 11.30 0.50
C PHE A 677 53.15 11.33 0.87
N ASP A 678 54.02 11.29 -0.15
CA ASP A 678 55.43 11.65 0.00
C ASP A 678 55.60 13.18 -0.12
N LEU A 679 56.38 13.78 0.78
CA LEU A 679 56.56 15.21 0.88
C LEU A 679 58.01 15.60 0.52
N TYR A 680 58.16 16.33 -0.57
CA TYR A 680 59.50 16.72 -1.09
C TYR A 680 59.77 18.22 -0.92
N LYS A 681 61.05 18.53 -0.78
CA LYS A 681 61.48 19.93 -0.82
C LYS A 681 61.26 20.52 -2.20
N GLU A 682 60.75 21.75 -2.26
CA GLU A 682 60.45 22.44 -3.48
C GLU A 682 61.63 23.32 -3.92
N PHE A 683 61.80 23.51 -5.21
CA PHE A 683 62.86 24.28 -5.82
C PHE A 683 62.32 25.37 -6.77
N SER A 684 63.13 26.36 -7.08
CA SER A 684 62.81 27.40 -8.07
C SER A 684 63.54 27.17 -9.39
N LEU A 685 62.84 27.51 -10.49
CA LEU A 685 63.43 27.58 -11.83
C LEU A 685 63.17 28.94 -12.42
N GLU A 686 64.24 29.62 -12.90
CA GLU A 686 64.14 30.97 -13.39
C GLU A 686 64.87 31.13 -14.73
N GLY A 687 64.29 31.89 -15.66
CA GLY A 687 64.90 32.20 -16.98
C GLY A 687 64.21 33.40 -17.62
N LYS A 688 64.53 33.63 -18.87
CA LYS A 688 63.98 34.72 -19.67
C LYS A 688 63.37 34.25 -20.94
N THR A 689 62.34 34.93 -21.39
CA THR A 689 61.76 34.73 -22.72
C THR A 689 62.21 35.91 -23.62
N TRP A 690 62.66 35.60 -24.79
CA TRP A 690 63.16 36.60 -25.77
C TRP A 690 62.87 36.13 -27.22
N SER A 691 62.94 37.07 -28.15
CA SER A 691 62.82 36.79 -29.59
C SER A 691 63.78 37.71 -30.35
N ASN A 692 63.74 37.67 -31.64
CA ASN A 692 64.51 38.59 -32.47
C ASN A 692 64.22 40.08 -32.17
N ASP A 693 63.08 40.38 -31.64
CA ASP A 693 62.64 41.77 -31.27
C ASP A 693 63.07 42.15 -29.83
N GLY A 694 63.81 41.30 -29.12
CA GLY A 694 64.27 41.50 -27.76
C GLY A 694 63.52 40.62 -26.72
N LEU A 695 63.65 41.08 -25.43
CA LEU A 695 62.94 40.37 -24.30
C LEU A 695 61.45 40.44 -24.51
N GLN A 696 60.78 39.30 -24.24
CA GLN A 696 59.35 39.12 -24.49
C GLN A 696 58.59 39.10 -23.14
N PRO A 697 57.96 40.18 -22.73
CA PRO A 697 57.07 40.16 -21.57
C PRO A 697 55.75 39.45 -21.84
N ASN A 698 54.99 39.06 -20.78
CA ASN A 698 53.69 38.43 -20.87
C ASN A 698 53.68 37.11 -21.67
N THR A 699 54.86 36.44 -21.71
CA THR A 699 54.96 35.09 -22.30
C THR A 699 54.51 34.06 -21.26
N GLN A 700 53.59 33.24 -21.64
CA GLN A 700 53.16 32.09 -20.82
C GLN A 700 54.26 31.00 -20.89
N VAL A 701 54.65 30.47 -19.73
CA VAL A 701 55.63 29.41 -19.66
C VAL A 701 55.01 28.26 -18.84
N ILE A 702 54.94 27.07 -19.41
CA ILE A 702 54.48 25.84 -18.78
C ILE A 702 55.68 24.92 -18.55
N ALA A 703 55.81 24.41 -17.32
CA ALA A 703 56.74 23.37 -16.99
C ALA A 703 55.97 22.05 -16.79
N ALA A 704 56.25 21.05 -17.62
CA ALA A 704 55.61 19.78 -17.60
C ALA A 704 56.58 18.70 -17.04
N SER A 705 56.24 18.04 -15.94
CA SER A 705 56.99 16.97 -15.31
C SER A 705 56.94 15.67 -16.15
N LEU A 706 58.06 14.92 -16.27
CA LEU A 706 58.15 13.74 -17.10
C LEU A 706 57.83 12.41 -16.38
N HIS A 707 58.11 12.30 -15.07
CA HIS A 707 57.99 11.05 -14.35
C HIS A 707 56.64 10.82 -13.67
N ASN A 708 55.78 11.81 -13.73
CA ASN A 708 54.49 11.77 -13.06
C ASN A 708 53.37 11.33 -13.99
N GLU A 709 53.45 10.08 -14.48
CA GLU A 709 52.47 9.53 -15.43
C GLU A 709 51.10 9.20 -14.83
N ASN A 710 51.01 9.05 -13.50
CA ASN A 710 49.76 8.63 -12.83
C ASN A 710 49.06 9.74 -12.00
N GLN A 711 49.64 10.94 -11.95
CA GLN A 711 49.08 12.01 -11.10
C GLN A 711 48.52 13.16 -11.92
N PHE A 712 47.25 13.12 -12.10
CA PHE A 712 46.48 13.96 -13.01
C PHE A 712 46.44 15.46 -12.69
N LEU A 713 46.98 15.93 -11.58
CA LEU A 713 46.87 17.34 -11.16
C LEU A 713 48.18 18.05 -10.81
N SER A 714 49.28 17.36 -10.61
CA SER A 714 50.52 17.96 -10.08
C SER A 714 51.68 18.04 -11.04
N GLY A 715 51.53 17.65 -12.28
CA GLY A 715 52.69 17.59 -13.24
C GLY A 715 52.84 18.78 -14.13
N PHE A 716 51.95 19.77 -14.08
CA PHE A 716 52.03 21.01 -14.86
C PHE A 716 52.12 22.23 -13.97
N TYR A 717 53.11 23.05 -14.17
CA TYR A 717 53.29 24.31 -13.50
C TYR A 717 53.24 25.43 -14.53
N ARG A 718 52.64 26.56 -14.23
CA ARG A 718 52.48 27.68 -15.13
C ARG A 718 52.99 28.96 -14.51
N THR A 719 53.63 29.79 -15.28
CA THR A 719 54.09 31.15 -14.92
C THR A 719 54.01 32.05 -16.12
N VAL A 720 54.09 33.35 -15.88
CA VAL A 720 54.11 34.38 -16.94
C VAL A 720 55.35 35.19 -16.79
N SER A 721 56.02 35.52 -17.91
CA SER A 721 57.18 36.41 -17.86
C SER A 721 56.77 37.85 -17.54
N ASP A 722 57.53 38.50 -16.67
CA ASP A 722 57.33 39.89 -16.25
C ASP A 722 57.67 40.90 -17.34
N SER A 723 57.61 42.18 -17.02
CA SER A 723 57.97 43.28 -17.93
C SER A 723 59.43 43.29 -18.44
N ALA A 724 60.30 42.53 -17.80
CA ALA A 724 61.70 42.32 -18.19
C ALA A 724 61.90 40.96 -18.90
N GLY A 725 60.83 40.31 -19.26
CA GLY A 725 60.84 39.01 -19.90
C GLY A 725 61.28 37.83 -18.97
N VAL A 726 61.39 38.06 -17.65
CA VAL A 726 61.81 37.06 -16.67
C VAL A 726 60.65 36.24 -16.24
N PHE A 727 60.72 34.93 -16.31
CA PHE A 727 59.80 34.00 -15.74
C PHE A 727 60.38 33.21 -14.57
N LYS A 728 59.54 32.84 -13.61
CA LYS A 728 59.97 32.12 -12.42
C LYS A 728 58.91 31.15 -11.94
N PHE A 729 59.31 29.89 -11.75
CA PHE A 729 58.59 28.93 -10.95
C PHE A 729 59.18 28.90 -9.54
N HIS A 730 58.34 29.05 -8.52
CA HIS A 730 58.80 29.15 -7.13
C HIS A 730 58.83 27.84 -6.40
N SER A 731 58.06 26.86 -6.83
CA SER A 731 57.76 25.64 -6.09
C SER A 731 57.61 24.43 -6.96
N LEU A 732 58.71 24.07 -7.70
CA LEU A 732 58.78 22.84 -8.45
C LEU A 732 59.28 21.71 -7.55
N LEU A 733 58.68 20.55 -7.67
CA LEU A 733 59.15 19.33 -7.06
C LEU A 733 60.41 18.80 -7.76
N PRO A 734 61.24 17.99 -7.10
CA PRO A 734 62.35 17.31 -7.77
C PRO A 734 61.84 16.41 -8.87
N ASP A 735 62.17 16.76 -10.12
CA ASP A 735 61.78 15.96 -11.29
C ASP A 735 62.53 16.48 -12.54
N THR A 736 62.33 15.81 -13.65
CA THR A 736 62.76 16.27 -14.97
C THR A 736 61.60 16.96 -15.68
N TYR A 737 61.79 18.21 -16.09
CA TYR A 737 60.78 19.06 -16.71
C TYR A 737 61.09 19.36 -18.15
N ILE A 738 60.02 19.50 -18.95
CA ILE A 738 60.06 20.13 -20.26
C ILE A 738 59.31 21.47 -20.14
N LEU A 739 59.90 22.53 -20.70
CA LEU A 739 59.30 23.85 -20.74
C LEU A 739 58.72 24.13 -22.10
N TYR A 740 57.50 24.64 -22.13
CA TYR A 740 56.82 25.16 -23.31
C TYR A 740 56.45 26.62 -23.08
N ALA A 741 56.86 27.52 -23.98
CA ALA A 741 56.58 28.95 -23.87
C ALA A 741 55.82 29.44 -25.12
N PHE A 742 54.84 30.32 -24.90
CA PHE A 742 54.04 30.88 -25.98
C PHE A 742 53.53 32.29 -25.61
N PRO A 743 53.35 33.21 -26.60
CA PRO A 743 52.85 34.54 -26.33
C PRO A 743 51.41 34.55 -25.86
N ASP A 744 51.09 35.39 -24.87
CA ASP A 744 49.71 35.49 -24.33
C ASP A 744 48.76 36.30 -25.25
N THR A 745 49.28 37.03 -26.20
CA THR A 745 48.49 37.83 -27.13
C THR A 745 48.92 37.59 -28.57
N LEU A 746 47.96 37.62 -29.50
CA LEU A 746 48.19 37.46 -30.96
C LEU A 746 48.87 38.65 -31.62
N GLU A 747 49.20 39.70 -30.87
CA GLU A 747 49.89 40.91 -31.36
C GLU A 747 51.40 40.71 -31.42
N MET A 748 51.93 39.63 -30.89
CA MET A 748 53.36 39.31 -30.93
C MET A 748 53.73 38.65 -32.24
N ASN A 749 54.88 39.01 -32.82
CA ASN A 749 55.45 38.42 -34.04
C ASN A 749 56.21 37.13 -33.75
N SER A 750 55.76 36.38 -32.77
CA SER A 750 56.41 35.14 -32.33
C SER A 750 55.41 33.99 -32.09
N GLY A 751 55.85 32.78 -32.28
CA GLY A 751 55.04 31.58 -32.00
C GLY A 751 55.43 30.88 -30.74
N GLY A 752 54.65 29.80 -30.34
CA GLY A 752 55.01 28.92 -29.23
C GLY A 752 56.17 28.03 -29.53
N THR A 753 56.96 27.66 -28.52
CA THR A 753 58.16 26.80 -28.63
C THR A 753 58.47 26.06 -27.33
N TYR A 754 59.18 24.96 -27.43
CA TYR A 754 59.85 24.31 -26.30
C TYR A 754 61.24 24.94 -26.04
N TYR A 755 61.77 24.62 -24.84
CA TYR A 755 63.09 25.09 -24.45
C TYR A 755 64.17 24.73 -25.48
N LEU A 756 65.02 25.63 -25.84
CA LEU A 756 66.04 25.60 -26.90
C LEU A 756 65.48 25.62 -28.34
N GLY A 757 64.20 26.03 -28.53
CA GLY A 757 63.67 26.34 -29.86
C GLY A 757 63.02 25.16 -30.60
N ASP A 758 62.79 24.04 -29.90
CA ASP A 758 62.11 22.89 -30.48
C ASP A 758 60.64 23.15 -30.69
N LEU A 759 60.04 22.64 -31.74
CA LEU A 759 58.62 22.79 -32.04
C LEU A 759 57.81 21.52 -31.69
N GLN A 760 58.47 20.51 -31.14
CA GLN A 760 57.87 19.23 -30.86
C GLN A 760 58.24 18.73 -29.46
N TRP A 761 57.25 18.26 -28.73
CA TRP A 761 57.41 17.68 -27.43
C TRP A 761 58.48 16.52 -27.42
N SER A 762 58.43 15.64 -28.39
CA SER A 762 59.30 14.47 -28.45
C SER A 762 60.77 14.78 -28.72
N GLU A 763 61.05 16.01 -29.16
CA GLU A 763 62.40 16.48 -29.52
C GLU A 763 62.91 17.52 -28.53
N SER A 764 62.05 17.86 -27.52
CA SER A 764 62.31 18.97 -26.58
C SER A 764 63.42 18.60 -25.57
N ASN A 765 64.17 19.62 -25.16
CA ASN A 765 65.24 19.48 -24.18
C ASN A 765 64.67 19.41 -22.76
N MET A 766 65.26 18.52 -21.97
CA MET A 766 64.81 18.24 -20.59
C MET A 766 65.65 19.01 -19.60
N ILE A 767 65.04 19.47 -18.50
CA ILE A 767 65.67 20.17 -17.42
C ILE A 767 65.47 19.33 -16.14
N GLU A 768 66.57 18.92 -15.54
CA GLU A 768 66.56 18.24 -14.23
C GLU A 768 66.49 19.30 -13.11
N VAL A 769 65.51 19.13 -12.22
CA VAL A 769 65.28 20.03 -11.06
C VAL A 769 65.50 19.23 -9.80
N ASP A 770 66.68 19.14 -9.31
CA ASP A 770 67.12 18.58 -7.99
C ASP A 770 67.63 19.65 -7.03
N GLY A 771 67.59 20.92 -7.50
CA GLY A 771 67.98 22.12 -6.82
C GLY A 771 67.43 23.35 -7.52
N ASN A 772 67.74 24.55 -7.07
CA ASN A 772 67.34 25.78 -7.75
C ASN A 772 68.07 25.88 -9.10
N VAL A 773 67.33 26.10 -10.19
CA VAL A 773 67.87 26.23 -11.56
C VAL A 773 67.68 27.66 -12.06
N TYR A 774 68.74 28.20 -12.68
CA TYR A 774 68.80 29.58 -13.17
C TYR A 774 69.26 29.59 -14.62
N ASP A 775 69.02 30.71 -15.29
CA ASP A 775 69.48 31.03 -16.67
C ASP A 775 68.87 30.07 -17.73
N VAL A 776 67.60 29.62 -17.54
CA VAL A 776 66.85 28.81 -18.48
C VAL A 776 66.14 29.70 -19.49
N ASP A 777 66.91 30.25 -20.44
CA ASP A 777 66.38 31.22 -21.39
C ASP A 777 65.69 30.55 -22.58
N ILE A 778 64.50 31.04 -23.00
CA ILE A 778 63.66 30.49 -24.07
C ILE A 778 63.56 31.52 -25.20
N GLU A 779 63.96 31.11 -26.39
CA GLU A 779 63.87 31.94 -27.63
C GLU A 779 62.54 31.59 -28.34
N LEU A 780 61.61 32.55 -28.41
CA LEU A 780 60.39 32.40 -29.18
C LEU A 780 60.67 32.55 -30.68
N PRO A 781 60.20 31.58 -31.51
CA PRO A 781 60.45 31.61 -32.95
C PRO A 781 59.70 32.79 -33.61
N ALA A 782 60.37 33.47 -34.49
CA ALA A 782 59.77 34.54 -35.27
C ALA A 782 58.76 34.06 -36.27
N LEU A 783 57.61 34.68 -36.35
CA LEU A 783 56.62 34.45 -37.40
C LEU A 783 57.11 35.05 -38.71
N HIS A 784 56.84 34.39 -39.81
CA HIS A 784 57.11 34.88 -41.15
C HIS A 784 55.78 35.35 -41.78
N PRO A 785 55.39 36.61 -41.59
CA PRO A 785 54.12 37.12 -42.05
C PRO A 785 53.94 36.98 -43.55
N LEU A 786 52.75 36.52 -43.91
CA LEU A 786 52.31 36.35 -45.28
C LEU A 786 51.76 37.68 -45.83
N ALA A 787 51.84 37.90 -47.15
CA ALA A 787 51.05 38.92 -47.79
C ALA A 787 49.58 38.69 -47.55
N SER A 788 48.78 39.75 -47.35
CA SER A 788 47.35 39.62 -47.11
C SER A 788 46.64 38.94 -48.32
N GLY A 789 45.76 37.97 -48.04
CA GLY A 789 44.96 37.32 -49.05
C GLY A 789 43.50 37.05 -48.54
N ASP A 790 42.71 36.40 -49.40
CA ASP A 790 41.28 36.17 -49.12
C ASP A 790 41.03 34.78 -48.49
N GLY A 791 42.06 34.02 -48.19
CA GLY A 791 42.00 32.69 -47.67
C GLY A 791 41.76 32.65 -46.16
N ARG A 792 41.13 31.57 -45.70
CA ARG A 792 40.85 31.35 -44.28
C ARG A 792 40.87 29.84 -43.93
N ILE A 793 41.40 29.51 -42.74
CA ILE A 793 41.40 28.20 -42.15
C ILE A 793 40.79 28.31 -40.76
N GLU A 794 39.75 27.50 -40.49
CA GLU A 794 39.01 27.50 -39.21
C GLU A 794 38.90 26.06 -38.75
N GLY A 795 38.94 25.87 -37.42
CA GLY A 795 38.78 24.49 -36.84
C GLY A 795 38.46 24.54 -35.35
N VAL A 796 38.33 23.38 -34.78
CA VAL A 796 38.10 23.19 -33.35
C VAL A 796 39.04 22.12 -32.81
N PHE A 797 39.49 22.30 -31.60
CA PHE A 797 40.21 21.27 -30.84
C PHE A 797 39.26 20.66 -29.87
N ASP A 798 38.71 19.47 -30.24
CA ASP A 798 37.74 18.71 -29.50
C ASP A 798 38.35 18.07 -28.26
N TYR A 799 37.48 17.68 -27.33
CA TYR A 799 37.87 16.86 -26.20
C TYR A 799 38.37 15.48 -26.64
N PRO A 800 39.25 14.87 -25.83
CA PRO A 800 39.65 13.50 -26.05
C PRO A 800 38.46 12.55 -25.92
N GLU A 801 38.50 11.45 -26.69
CA GLU A 801 37.51 10.36 -26.69
C GLU A 801 37.61 9.50 -25.42
N THR A 802 37.77 10.07 -24.23
CA THR A 802 37.97 9.36 -22.97
C THR A 802 36.95 9.79 -21.90
N THR A 803 36.92 9.08 -20.78
CA THR A 803 35.96 9.27 -19.68
C THR A 803 36.03 10.69 -19.08
N PHE A 804 34.96 11.12 -18.44
CA PHE A 804 34.77 12.47 -17.86
C PHE A 804 35.94 12.95 -16.97
N LYS A 805 36.60 12.06 -16.24
CA LYS A 805 37.80 12.39 -15.42
C LYS A 805 39.00 12.87 -16.25
N ALA A 806 39.16 12.38 -17.46
CA ALA A 806 40.23 12.83 -18.36
C ALA A 806 40.00 14.25 -18.89
N ARG A 807 38.77 14.72 -18.93
CA ARG A 807 38.43 16.07 -19.40
C ARG A 807 39.07 17.16 -18.57
N ASP A 808 38.92 17.11 -17.25
CA ASP A 808 39.42 18.13 -16.33
C ASP A 808 40.94 18.20 -16.37
N PHE A 809 41.58 17.06 -16.52
CA PHE A 809 43.03 16.94 -16.71
C PHE A 809 43.55 17.62 -17.98
N TYR A 810 42.88 17.45 -19.12
CA TYR A 810 43.33 18.06 -20.39
C TYR A 810 43.09 19.58 -20.41
N CYS A 811 42.15 20.10 -19.66
CA CYS A 811 41.88 21.54 -19.57
C CYS A 811 42.81 22.25 -18.64
N GLN A 812 43.16 21.68 -17.49
CA GLN A 812 43.94 22.37 -16.45
C GLN A 812 45.22 23.07 -16.90
N PRO A 813 46.08 22.46 -17.74
CA PRO A 813 47.32 23.11 -18.17
C PRO A 813 47.12 24.40 -18.99
N TRP A 814 45.92 24.56 -19.53
CA TRP A 814 45.57 25.62 -20.47
C TRP A 814 44.65 26.73 -19.89
N LEU A 815 44.12 26.51 -18.67
CA LEU A 815 43.29 27.47 -17.97
C LEU A 815 44.16 28.67 -17.50
N ARG A 816 43.59 29.88 -17.56
CA ARG A 816 44.21 31.07 -16.98
C ARG A 816 43.91 31.15 -15.49
N GLU A 817 44.71 31.93 -14.77
CA GLU A 817 44.43 32.17 -13.35
C GLU A 817 43.03 32.75 -13.14
N GLY A 818 42.20 32.03 -12.34
CA GLY A 818 40.80 32.36 -12.05
C GLY A 818 39.78 31.74 -13.01
N GLU A 819 40.21 30.98 -14.00
CA GLU A 819 39.34 30.13 -14.82
C GLU A 819 39.23 28.71 -14.20
N ASP A 820 38.04 28.14 -14.17
CA ASP A 820 37.83 26.75 -13.74
C ASP A 820 37.53 25.84 -14.94
N VAL A 821 37.46 24.52 -14.69
CA VAL A 821 37.22 23.52 -15.74
C VAL A 821 35.89 23.69 -16.49
N SER A 822 34.96 24.50 -15.97
CA SER A 822 33.70 24.81 -16.66
C SER A 822 33.90 25.61 -17.93
N TYR A 823 35.00 26.33 -18.02
CA TYR A 823 35.40 27.06 -19.25
C TYR A 823 35.81 26.16 -20.39
N CYS A 824 36.01 24.88 -20.17
CA CYS A 824 36.31 23.89 -21.17
C CYS A 824 35.09 23.07 -21.61
N SER A 825 33.89 23.62 -21.63
CA SER A 825 32.66 22.90 -21.86
C SER A 825 32.56 22.22 -23.23
N ASP A 826 33.09 22.80 -24.27
CA ASP A 826 32.90 22.34 -25.66
C ASP A 826 34.20 22.07 -26.46
N GLY A 827 35.37 22.27 -25.90
CA GLY A 827 36.68 22.01 -26.54
C GLY A 827 37.87 22.46 -25.68
N LEU A 828 39.11 22.14 -26.09
CA LEU A 828 40.33 22.54 -25.38
C LEU A 828 40.67 24.02 -25.62
N SER A 829 40.58 24.81 -24.57
CA SER A 829 40.90 26.25 -24.65
C SER A 829 42.38 26.56 -24.45
N ASN A 830 42.82 27.69 -24.97
CA ASN A 830 44.21 28.21 -24.86
C ASN A 830 45.32 27.26 -25.42
N VAL A 831 44.95 26.36 -26.30
CA VAL A 831 45.96 25.51 -27.01
C VAL A 831 46.63 26.26 -28.13
N GLY A 832 47.94 26.23 -28.18
CA GLY A 832 48.72 26.84 -29.23
C GLY A 832 48.60 26.09 -30.56
N ILE A 833 48.11 26.75 -31.59
CA ILE A 833 48.02 26.21 -32.96
C ILE A 833 48.96 26.97 -33.86
N LEU A 834 49.85 26.24 -34.56
CA LEU A 834 50.80 26.78 -35.54
C LEU A 834 50.29 26.59 -36.96
N LEU A 835 50.48 27.58 -37.78
CA LEU A 835 50.33 27.50 -39.22
C LEU A 835 51.73 27.44 -39.89
N LEU A 836 51.99 26.42 -40.66
CA LEU A 836 53.28 26.16 -41.32
C LEU A 836 53.15 26.23 -42.84
N ASN A 837 54.28 26.51 -43.53
CA ASN A 837 54.34 26.36 -44.96
C ASN A 837 54.40 24.84 -45.36
N ALA A 838 54.06 24.48 -46.58
CA ALA A 838 54.03 23.08 -47.04
C ALA A 838 55.35 22.31 -46.82
N THR A 839 56.54 23.02 -46.77
CA THR A 839 57.86 22.38 -46.51
C THR A 839 58.13 22.19 -44.99
N LYS A 840 57.26 22.65 -44.11
CA LYS A 840 57.33 22.62 -42.62
C LYS A 840 58.55 23.32 -42.03
N GLN A 841 59.18 24.19 -42.79
CA GLN A 841 60.39 24.91 -42.36
C GLN A 841 60.14 26.29 -41.81
N ARG A 842 58.96 26.84 -41.99
CA ARG A 842 58.65 28.22 -41.54
C ARG A 842 57.30 28.27 -40.87
N ILE A 843 57.26 28.94 -39.72
CA ILE A 843 56.02 29.26 -39.02
C ILE A 843 55.45 30.53 -39.66
N LEU A 844 54.26 30.43 -40.19
CA LEU A 844 53.55 31.49 -40.89
C LEU A 844 52.51 32.18 -40.03
N GLY A 845 52.04 31.53 -38.97
CA GLY A 845 51.07 32.08 -38.03
C GLY A 845 50.97 31.23 -36.75
N PHE A 846 50.51 31.88 -35.70
CA PHE A 846 50.21 31.26 -34.43
C PHE A 846 48.85 31.78 -33.92
N THR A 847 48.03 30.93 -33.32
CA THR A 847 46.80 31.34 -32.69
C THR A 847 46.53 30.45 -31.47
N LEU A 848 45.71 30.91 -30.54
CA LEU A 848 45.23 30.11 -29.43
C LEU A 848 43.77 29.72 -29.67
N THR A 849 43.42 28.56 -29.22
CA THR A 849 42.00 28.16 -29.19
C THR A 849 41.23 28.99 -28.21
N ASP A 850 39.98 29.33 -28.53
CA ASP A 850 39.05 30.02 -27.60
C ASP A 850 38.47 29.01 -26.57
N PHE A 851 37.55 29.51 -25.70
CA PHE A 851 36.92 28.72 -24.64
C PHE A 851 36.11 27.51 -25.16
N ALA A 852 35.71 27.54 -26.42
CA ALA A 852 35.03 26.42 -27.09
C ALA A 852 35.99 25.56 -27.94
N GLY A 853 37.27 25.77 -27.81
CA GLY A 853 38.28 25.05 -28.59
C GLY A 853 38.46 25.54 -30.04
N HIS A 854 37.75 26.60 -30.49
CA HIS A 854 37.85 27.06 -31.85
C HIS A 854 39.14 27.85 -32.10
N PHE A 855 39.71 27.67 -33.29
CA PHE A 855 40.85 28.44 -33.77
C PHE A 855 40.62 28.92 -35.20
N ARG A 856 41.32 30.02 -35.56
CA ARG A 856 41.16 30.63 -36.89
C ARG A 856 42.45 31.33 -37.37
N PHE A 857 42.80 31.07 -38.63
CA PHE A 857 43.77 31.82 -39.41
C PHE A 857 43.04 32.51 -40.55
N GLY A 858 43.06 33.84 -40.57
CA GLY A 858 42.42 34.61 -41.62
C GLY A 858 43.43 35.36 -42.49
N ASN A 859 42.94 36.00 -43.57
CA ASN A 859 43.75 36.85 -44.49
C ASN A 859 44.95 36.12 -45.14
N LEU A 860 44.78 34.80 -45.41
CA LEU A 860 45.83 33.99 -45.99
C LEU A 860 45.85 34.12 -47.52
N PRO A 861 47.03 34.24 -48.19
CA PRO A 861 47.13 34.07 -49.63
C PRO A 861 46.71 32.66 -50.03
N PHE A 862 46.31 32.50 -51.29
CA PHE A 862 46.07 31.14 -51.81
C PHE A 862 47.39 30.39 -51.90
N GLY A 863 47.38 29.13 -51.44
CA GLY A 863 48.57 28.31 -51.33
C GLY A 863 48.35 27.07 -50.46
N THR A 864 49.37 26.31 -50.22
CA THR A 864 49.30 25.10 -49.42
C THR A 864 49.94 25.32 -48.04
N TYR A 865 49.23 24.92 -47.02
CA TYR A 865 49.52 25.13 -45.62
C TYR A 865 49.40 23.80 -44.84
N GLN A 866 49.96 23.82 -43.65
CA GLN A 866 49.69 22.78 -42.64
C GLN A 866 49.38 23.43 -41.30
N VAL A 867 48.44 22.82 -40.54
CA VAL A 867 48.10 23.19 -39.18
C VAL A 867 48.71 22.18 -38.24
N MET A 868 49.37 22.64 -37.19
CA MET A 868 50.00 21.83 -36.18
C MET A 868 49.54 22.25 -34.79
N ALA A 869 49.11 21.29 -33.98
CA ALA A 869 48.98 21.41 -32.55
C ALA A 869 49.88 20.34 -31.89
N ASP A 870 50.61 20.75 -30.88
CA ASP A 870 51.45 19.86 -30.10
C ASP A 870 51.20 20.14 -28.63
N LEU A 871 50.81 19.11 -27.89
CA LEU A 871 50.48 19.22 -26.49
C LEU A 871 51.56 18.58 -25.64
N PRO A 872 52.08 19.27 -24.58
CA PRO A 872 53.01 18.64 -23.65
C PRO A 872 52.45 17.33 -23.10
N ARG A 873 53.24 16.28 -23.09
CA ARG A 873 52.94 14.87 -22.76
C ARG A 873 52.12 14.09 -23.79
N TYR A 874 51.55 14.76 -24.77
CA TYR A 874 50.75 14.13 -25.81
C TYR A 874 51.53 14.21 -27.15
N GLY A 875 51.30 13.23 -27.97
CA GLY A 875 51.97 13.24 -29.25
C GLY A 875 51.51 14.36 -30.19
N ARG A 876 52.33 14.67 -31.15
CA ARG A 876 52.11 15.68 -32.16
C ARG A 876 50.88 15.38 -33.02
N GLY A 877 50.05 16.43 -33.22
CA GLY A 877 49.00 16.48 -34.24
C GLY A 877 49.38 17.42 -35.37
N MET A 878 49.49 16.86 -36.56
CA MET A 878 49.70 17.67 -37.77
C MET A 878 48.62 17.27 -38.76
N CYS A 879 47.93 18.24 -39.33
CA CYS A 879 47.02 17.99 -40.43
C CYS A 879 47.76 17.67 -41.71
N GLU A 880 47.11 16.99 -42.65
CA GLU A 880 47.53 16.90 -44.01
C GLU A 880 47.66 18.27 -44.67
N GLU A 881 48.24 18.32 -45.88
CA GLU A 881 48.36 19.60 -46.61
C GLU A 881 47.00 20.20 -46.94
N ILE A 882 46.76 21.42 -46.54
CA ILE A 882 45.54 22.18 -46.75
C ILE A 882 45.83 23.17 -47.89
N THR A 883 45.11 23.06 -48.99
CA THR A 883 45.26 23.99 -50.15
C THR A 883 44.10 24.93 -50.22
N LEU A 884 44.39 26.24 -50.10
CA LEU A 884 43.47 27.34 -50.35
C LEU A 884 43.57 27.76 -51.80
N SER A 885 42.45 27.84 -52.50
CA SER A 885 42.37 28.30 -53.92
C SER A 885 41.24 29.30 -54.13
N PRO A 886 41.16 29.98 -55.26
CA PRO A 886 39.99 30.81 -55.53
C PRO A 886 38.66 30.06 -55.56
N GLU A 887 38.66 28.74 -55.84
CA GLU A 887 37.47 27.87 -55.83
C GLU A 887 37.13 27.38 -54.42
N GLN A 888 38.14 27.32 -53.55
CA GLN A 888 37.99 26.95 -52.16
C GLN A 888 38.77 27.86 -51.24
N PRO A 889 38.29 29.11 -51.05
CA PRO A 889 39.01 30.14 -50.30
C PRO A 889 38.96 29.92 -48.79
N ILE A 890 38.01 29.16 -48.30
CA ILE A 890 37.77 28.93 -46.88
C ILE A 890 37.74 27.42 -46.62
N ILE A 891 38.55 26.94 -45.68
CA ILE A 891 38.47 25.65 -45.07
C ILE A 891 37.88 25.82 -43.70
N ARG A 892 36.77 25.12 -43.40
CA ARG A 892 36.08 25.07 -42.11
C ARG A 892 36.11 23.69 -41.57
N ASP A 893 35.82 23.51 -40.30
CA ASP A 893 35.56 22.24 -39.63
C ASP A 893 36.78 21.29 -39.64
N LEU A 894 37.96 21.84 -39.36
CA LEU A 894 39.13 21.06 -39.02
C LEU A 894 38.97 20.59 -37.56
N HIS A 895 38.76 19.29 -37.33
CA HIS A 895 38.63 18.73 -36.00
C HIS A 895 39.93 18.09 -35.52
N LEU A 896 40.59 18.71 -34.56
CA LEU A 896 41.75 18.15 -33.85
C LEU A 896 41.24 17.53 -32.55
N PHE A 897 41.78 16.40 -32.14
CA PHE A 897 41.42 15.74 -30.87
C PHE A 897 42.58 14.84 -30.40
N VAL A 898 42.57 14.50 -29.10
CA VAL A 898 43.49 13.53 -28.52
C VAL A 898 42.84 12.16 -28.55
N ASN A 899 43.45 11.15 -29.22
CA ASN A 899 42.93 9.80 -29.28
C ASN A 899 43.21 9.01 -27.96
N GLN A 900 42.71 7.78 -27.88
CA GLN A 900 42.91 6.89 -26.74
C GLN A 900 44.37 6.55 -26.42
N ASP A 901 45.25 6.69 -27.40
CA ASP A 901 46.71 6.49 -27.24
C ASP A 901 47.44 7.75 -26.81
N GLY A 902 46.74 8.83 -26.46
CA GLY A 902 47.32 10.10 -26.07
C GLY A 902 47.99 10.88 -27.21
N ARG A 903 47.62 10.66 -28.47
CA ARG A 903 48.16 11.36 -29.62
C ARG A 903 47.15 12.39 -30.16
N VAL A 904 47.63 13.56 -30.49
CA VAL A 904 46.80 14.55 -31.20
C VAL A 904 46.57 14.05 -32.62
N MET A 905 45.33 13.91 -33.00
CA MET A 905 44.88 13.43 -34.30
C MET A 905 43.98 14.48 -34.96
N MET A 906 43.92 14.43 -36.28
CA MET A 906 42.88 15.16 -37.03
C MET A 906 41.89 14.15 -37.55
N ARG A 907 40.61 14.40 -37.33
CA ARG A 907 39.56 13.63 -38.02
C ARG A 907 39.61 14.04 -39.48
N PRO A 908 39.75 13.09 -40.43
CA PRO A 908 39.54 13.39 -41.84
C PRO A 908 38.12 13.97 -41.92
N ASN A 909 38.00 15.12 -42.56
CA ASN A 909 36.71 15.78 -42.76
C ASN A 909 35.72 14.73 -43.26
N PRO A 910 34.66 14.36 -42.51
CA PRO A 910 33.63 13.56 -43.10
C PRO A 910 33.14 14.39 -44.28
N SER A 911 33.35 13.88 -45.50
CA SER A 911 32.89 14.52 -46.72
C SER A 911 31.44 14.96 -46.41
N ILE A 912 31.22 16.27 -46.35
CA ILE A 912 29.96 16.91 -45.97
C ILE A 912 28.93 16.34 -46.94
N VAL A 913 28.14 15.40 -46.46
CA VAL A 913 26.82 15.17 -46.97
C VAL A 913 26.01 16.35 -46.47
N ASP A 914 25.81 17.31 -47.36
CA ASP A 914 25.08 18.57 -47.20
C ASP A 914 24.41 18.73 -45.77
N GLY A 915 24.96 19.61 -44.98
CA GLY A 915 24.63 20.00 -43.63
C GLY A 915 23.18 19.74 -43.16
N MET A 916 22.97 18.60 -42.57
CA MET A 916 21.73 18.28 -41.90
C MET A 916 22.00 18.06 -40.41
N GLU A 917 21.97 19.14 -39.66
CA GLU A 917 21.79 19.08 -38.24
C GLU A 917 20.28 19.05 -37.97
N LEU A 918 19.74 17.89 -37.56
CA LEU A 918 18.32 17.75 -37.26
C LEU A 918 18.02 18.33 -35.90
N SER A 919 17.13 19.29 -35.88
CA SER A 919 16.50 19.74 -34.64
C SER A 919 15.09 19.18 -34.52
N VAL A 920 14.72 18.72 -33.33
CA VAL A 920 13.39 18.19 -33.03
C VAL A 920 12.76 19.03 -31.92
N PHE A 921 11.61 19.63 -32.21
CA PHE A 921 10.89 20.46 -31.23
C PHE A 921 9.35 20.32 -31.34
N PRO A 922 8.58 20.48 -30.24
CA PRO A 922 9.09 20.67 -28.90
C PRO A 922 9.80 19.41 -28.37
N ASN A 923 10.76 19.57 -27.53
CA ASN A 923 11.44 18.48 -26.85
C ASN A 923 11.66 18.89 -25.37
N PRO A 924 10.94 18.30 -24.42
CA PRO A 924 10.01 17.17 -24.53
C PRO A 924 8.73 17.43 -25.37
N ALA A 925 8.22 16.35 -25.97
CA ALA A 925 7.06 16.37 -26.86
C ALA A 925 5.84 15.69 -26.24
N GLU A 926 4.65 16.22 -26.48
CA GLU A 926 3.38 15.60 -26.04
C GLU A 926 2.78 14.69 -27.16
N ASP A 927 2.21 15.26 -28.22
CA ASP A 927 1.54 14.53 -29.28
C ASP A 927 2.13 14.78 -30.67
N ARG A 928 2.99 15.77 -30.82
CA ARG A 928 3.58 16.19 -32.09
C ARG A 928 5.04 16.60 -31.93
N ILE A 929 5.79 16.42 -33.01
CA ILE A 929 7.14 16.97 -33.15
C ILE A 929 7.29 17.60 -34.54
N THR A 930 8.10 18.65 -34.60
CA THR A 930 8.57 19.22 -35.85
C THR A 930 10.06 18.94 -35.97
N ILE A 931 10.45 18.40 -37.10
CA ILE A 931 11.85 18.10 -37.44
C ILE A 931 12.27 19.20 -38.41
N SER A 932 13.33 19.93 -38.09
CA SER A 932 13.94 20.95 -38.98
C SER A 932 15.37 20.56 -39.31
N GLY A 933 15.93 21.22 -40.29
CA GLY A 933 17.28 20.97 -40.81
C GLY A 933 17.30 20.00 -42.00
N LEU A 934 16.15 19.63 -42.55
CA LEU A 934 16.01 18.79 -43.71
C LEU A 934 16.10 19.63 -45.01
N LYS A 935 16.39 19.01 -46.15
CA LYS A 935 16.32 19.66 -47.43
C LYS A 935 14.86 19.94 -47.81
N ALA A 936 14.55 21.17 -48.26
CA ALA A 936 13.23 21.55 -48.68
C ALA A 936 12.65 20.69 -49.79
N ASN A 937 11.34 20.42 -49.77
CA ASN A 937 10.62 19.65 -50.79
C ASN A 937 11.19 18.26 -51.12
N THR A 938 11.72 17.58 -50.12
CA THR A 938 12.38 16.28 -50.30
C THR A 938 11.57 15.16 -49.69
N ASN A 939 11.45 14.03 -50.37
CA ASN A 939 10.84 12.83 -49.80
C ASN A 939 11.83 12.17 -48.82
N VAL A 940 11.36 11.90 -47.66
CA VAL A 940 12.12 11.25 -46.62
C VAL A 940 11.34 10.06 -46.05
N GLN A 941 12.05 9.07 -45.61
CA GLN A 941 11.53 7.97 -44.79
C GLN A 941 11.90 8.25 -43.33
N ILE A 942 10.94 8.05 -42.45
CA ILE A 942 11.14 8.32 -41.02
C ILE A 942 10.84 7.08 -40.21
N SER A 943 11.67 6.79 -39.23
CA SER A 943 11.41 5.76 -38.25
C SER A 943 11.66 6.26 -36.83
N ILE A 944 10.85 5.80 -35.88
CA ILE A 944 11.01 6.08 -34.44
C ILE A 944 11.48 4.79 -33.76
N GLN A 945 12.54 4.90 -33.02
CA GLN A 945 13.18 3.80 -32.29
C GLN A 945 13.19 4.10 -30.79
N ASN A 946 13.10 3.06 -29.96
CA ASN A 946 13.30 3.19 -28.53
C ASN A 946 14.81 3.24 -28.16
N SER A 947 15.12 3.38 -26.88
CA SER A 947 16.49 3.41 -26.37
C SER A 947 17.30 2.11 -26.62
N LEU A 948 16.64 1.03 -26.99
CA LEU A 948 17.27 -0.26 -27.35
C LEU A 948 17.48 -0.42 -28.86
N GLY A 949 17.16 0.60 -29.67
CA GLY A 949 17.28 0.54 -31.12
C GLY A 949 16.17 -0.21 -31.85
N LEU A 950 15.09 -0.60 -31.11
CA LEU A 950 13.95 -1.28 -31.75
C LEU A 950 13.06 -0.24 -32.43
N THR A 951 12.79 -0.41 -33.72
CA THR A 951 11.88 0.46 -34.47
C THR A 951 10.44 0.19 -34.05
N LEU A 952 9.79 1.23 -33.56
CA LEU A 952 8.42 1.20 -33.08
C LEU A 952 7.41 1.71 -34.11
N TRP A 953 7.87 2.59 -34.99
CA TRP A 953 7.00 3.20 -35.99
C TRP A 953 7.81 3.65 -37.23
N THR A 954 7.20 3.62 -38.40
CA THR A 954 7.83 4.04 -39.65
C THR A 954 6.84 4.70 -40.58
N GLU A 955 7.23 5.80 -41.22
CA GLU A 955 6.53 6.47 -42.30
C GLU A 955 7.42 6.54 -43.57
N ASN A 956 6.96 5.90 -44.63
CA ASN A 956 7.82 5.64 -45.78
C ASN A 956 7.83 6.75 -46.87
N LYS A 957 7.00 7.79 -46.73
CA LYS A 957 6.88 8.88 -47.72
C LYS A 957 6.42 10.19 -47.08
N ALA A 958 7.24 10.74 -46.21
CA ALA A 958 6.99 12.10 -45.73
C ALA A 958 7.68 13.12 -46.67
N VAL A 959 7.07 14.29 -46.85
CA VAL A 959 7.62 15.38 -47.71
C VAL A 959 7.86 16.59 -46.83
N THR A 960 9.10 17.09 -46.84
CA THR A 960 9.47 18.30 -46.15
C THR A 960 8.85 19.53 -46.79
N ASN A 961 8.52 20.56 -45.97
CA ASN A 961 8.00 21.84 -46.47
C ASN A 961 9.10 22.70 -47.16
N LEU A 962 8.73 23.92 -47.62
CA LEU A 962 9.66 24.87 -48.28
C LEU A 962 10.79 25.39 -47.37
N LEU A 963 10.65 25.23 -46.04
CA LEU A 963 11.66 25.57 -45.06
C LEU A 963 12.53 24.37 -44.64
N GLY A 964 12.34 23.22 -45.22
CA GLY A 964 13.04 21.99 -44.83
C GLY A 964 12.55 21.44 -43.49
N GLU A 965 11.28 21.67 -43.16
CA GLU A 965 10.69 21.19 -41.93
C GLU A 965 9.64 20.13 -42.21
N LEU A 966 9.44 19.24 -41.24
CA LEU A 966 8.41 18.22 -41.27
C LEU A 966 7.77 18.08 -39.92
N THR A 967 6.45 18.29 -39.83
CA THR A 967 5.69 18.09 -38.59
C THR A 967 5.01 16.71 -38.63
N LEU A 968 5.29 15.92 -37.61
CA LEU A 968 4.74 14.59 -37.39
C LEU A 968 3.82 14.57 -36.18
N LYS A 969 2.71 13.88 -36.30
CA LYS A 969 1.95 13.44 -35.14
C LYS A 969 2.56 12.15 -34.61
N LEU A 970 2.93 12.16 -33.33
CA LEU A 970 3.52 10.98 -32.69
C LEU A 970 2.47 9.85 -32.62
N PRO A 971 2.86 8.59 -32.87
CA PRO A 971 2.05 7.45 -32.51
C PRO A 971 1.85 7.38 -30.99
N ASP A 972 0.97 6.50 -30.54
CA ASP A 972 0.75 6.29 -29.10
C ASP A 972 1.96 5.59 -28.48
N LEU A 973 2.88 6.41 -27.97
CA LEU A 973 4.13 5.98 -27.35
C LEU A 973 4.08 6.31 -25.86
N PRO A 974 4.52 5.39 -24.98
CA PRO A 974 4.74 5.68 -23.55
C PRO A 974 5.69 6.85 -23.33
N SER A 975 5.62 7.49 -22.16
CA SER A 975 6.62 8.50 -21.78
C SER A 975 8.03 7.88 -21.75
N GLY A 976 8.99 8.52 -22.38
CA GLY A 976 10.35 7.98 -22.50
C GLY A 976 11.22 8.67 -23.52
N VAL A 977 12.42 8.13 -23.67
CA VAL A 977 13.43 8.61 -24.63
C VAL A 977 13.33 7.81 -25.93
N TYR A 978 13.28 8.55 -27.05
CA TYR A 978 13.17 7.98 -28.38
C TYR A 978 14.18 8.61 -29.34
N PHE A 979 14.51 7.88 -30.40
CA PHE A 979 15.34 8.33 -31.50
C PHE A 979 14.52 8.38 -32.79
N ILE A 980 14.56 9.50 -33.47
CA ILE A 980 13.96 9.63 -34.78
C ILE A 980 15.07 9.52 -35.84
N HIS A 981 14.91 8.59 -36.74
CA HIS A 981 15.81 8.35 -37.83
C HIS A 981 15.15 8.76 -39.15
N VAL A 982 15.81 9.65 -39.87
CA VAL A 982 15.32 10.20 -41.14
C VAL A 982 16.24 9.75 -42.25
N GLU A 983 15.71 9.05 -43.23
CA GLU A 983 16.42 8.61 -44.42
C GLU A 983 15.95 9.37 -45.65
N SER A 984 16.89 9.84 -46.45
CA SER A 984 16.65 10.49 -47.74
C SER A 984 17.53 9.88 -48.83
N SER A 985 17.33 10.27 -50.07
CA SER A 985 18.21 9.87 -51.20
C SER A 985 19.65 10.38 -51.06
N SER A 986 19.91 11.32 -50.12
CA SER A 986 21.21 11.91 -49.88
C SER A 986 21.89 11.38 -48.60
N GLY A 987 21.27 10.50 -47.83
CA GLY A 987 21.81 9.91 -46.63
C GLY A 987 20.81 9.78 -45.51
N SER A 988 21.24 9.34 -44.32
CA SER A 988 20.42 9.15 -43.14
C SER A 988 20.98 9.94 -41.97
N VAL A 989 20.08 10.50 -41.14
CA VAL A 989 20.41 11.28 -39.94
C VAL A 989 19.50 10.89 -38.82
N MET A 990 19.99 10.95 -37.57
CA MET A 990 19.22 10.61 -36.35
C MET A 990 19.22 11.75 -35.38
N ALA A 991 18.07 11.97 -34.70
CA ALA A 991 17.95 12.92 -33.58
C ALA A 991 17.23 12.28 -32.42
N LYS A 992 17.51 12.74 -31.21
CA LYS A 992 16.91 12.28 -29.95
C LYS A 992 15.76 13.21 -29.56
N PHE A 993 14.65 12.62 -29.06
CA PHE A 993 13.58 13.40 -28.41
C PHE A 993 13.02 12.65 -27.20
N VAL A 994 12.37 13.40 -26.31
CA VAL A 994 11.71 12.89 -25.11
C VAL A 994 10.20 13.00 -25.32
N LYS A 995 9.46 11.92 -25.13
CA LYS A 995 7.99 11.89 -25.10
C LYS A 995 7.54 12.02 -23.64
N GLN A 996 6.68 12.99 -23.38
CA GLN A 996 5.97 13.15 -22.09
C GLN A 996 4.74 12.32 -22.00
#